data_b8e763a7af477d2d7a6ee2b94d189ad1
#
_entry.id   b8e763a7af477d2d7a6ee2b94d189ad1
#
_cell.length_a   1.000
_cell.length_b   1.000
_cell.length_c   1.000
_cell.angle_alpha   90.00
_cell.angle_beta   90.00
_cell.angle_gamma   90.00
#
_symmetry.space_group_name_H-M   'P 1'
#
loop_
_entity.id
_entity.type
_entity.pdbx_description
1 polymer ?
#
loop_
_entity_poly.entity_id
_entity_poly.type
_entity_poly.pdbx_seq_one_letter_code
_entity_poly.pdbx_strand_id
1 'polypeptide(L)'
;MNGVQIRIRGKVQGGGFRPFVWQLARAQARCGDVCNDGDGVLVRLVGGDDGFTAALADHCLPLARIDSTACIPYRWAATPQDFTIRESGAGRMRTQIVPDAATCPACLAEMNDPRARRYRYPFINCTHCGPRLTIIRAMPYDRPFTAMAPFPLCSPCEAEFLDPADRRFHAQPVACPDCGPRLEWRAEGEALDGEAALQAAIARLAAGDIVAIKGIGGFHLACDAGNPAAVATLRARKHRPAKPLAVMLPTATGLPAAAAALMGSPAAPIVLIAKAQVSGLCDEIAPGLAEVGVMLPSNPLQHLLLQALARPIVMTSGNLSGRPPALSNAQALNDLADIADGFLLHNRDIVQRMDDSLVRSSGEMLRRARGYVPDALPLPPGLGDIPPLLALGADMKNTFCLARGSEAVLSQHFGDLGEEGIEQQWRSALQLMQSIYAFVPQRVVVDAHPGYRSTQWAASLPLPLETVLHHHAHAAACLAEHRWPLDGGDVIALTLDGIGMGENGALWGGECLRVNYRECEHLGGLPAVALPGGDLAARQPWRNLLAHCLAFVPDWQDYPQAATLRQRNWPLLAQAIERGINAPRASSCGRLFDAVACALDCAPESLSYEGEAACRLEALAASCPGVSHPVTLPWRDDALDLATFWRQWLSWQATPAQKAWAFHDALACGLAAMARDCATVRGIDTMVCSGGVLHNRLLAARLTFYLADFTLLFAQQLPAGDGAIAYGQAVIAAARGQAQGIQP
;
A
#
# COMPACT_ATOMS: atom_id res chain seq x y z
N MET A 1 14.96 -48.51 7.34
CA MET A 1 13.64 -48.37 7.98
C MET A 1 12.74 -47.49 7.14
N ASN A 2 11.44 -47.76 7.08
CA ASN A 2 10.53 -46.95 6.29
C ASN A 2 10.26 -45.62 7.00
N GLY A 3 10.06 -44.57 6.22
CA GLY A 3 9.72 -43.24 6.67
C GLY A 3 8.91 -42.51 5.63
N VAL A 4 8.63 -41.24 5.91
CA VAL A 4 7.94 -40.33 5.02
C VAL A 4 8.77 -39.07 4.82
N GLN A 5 8.77 -38.57 3.59
CA GLN A 5 9.34 -37.27 3.24
C GLN A 5 8.20 -36.30 2.93
N ILE A 6 8.18 -35.18 3.64
CA ILE A 6 7.16 -34.13 3.54
C ILE A 6 7.80 -32.90 2.93
N ARG A 7 7.31 -32.46 1.78
CA ARG A 7 7.68 -31.21 1.15
C ARG A 7 6.66 -30.15 1.50
N ILE A 8 7.09 -29.06 2.11
CA ILE A 8 6.23 -27.94 2.52
C ILE A 8 6.61 -26.73 1.69
N ARG A 9 5.65 -26.17 0.96
CA ARG A 9 5.81 -24.95 0.15
C ARG A 9 4.96 -23.83 0.68
N GLY A 10 5.38 -22.58 0.39
CA GLY A 10 4.74 -21.37 0.83
C GLY A 10 5.73 -20.42 1.49
N LYS A 11 5.22 -19.51 2.33
CA LYS A 11 6.05 -18.62 3.15
C LYS A 11 6.53 -19.37 4.40
N VAL A 12 7.49 -20.27 4.23
CA VAL A 12 7.95 -21.21 5.27
C VAL A 12 9.44 -21.08 5.57
N GLN A 13 10.08 -19.99 5.11
CA GLN A 13 11.48 -19.71 5.42
C GLN A 13 11.65 -18.32 5.99
N GLY A 14 12.63 -18.10 6.88
CA GLY A 14 12.94 -16.77 7.46
C GLY A 14 12.12 -16.36 8.69
N GLY A 15 11.01 -17.05 9.01
CA GLY A 15 10.11 -16.73 10.12
C GLY A 15 10.16 -17.73 11.31
N GLY A 16 11.26 -18.49 11.48
CA GLY A 16 11.36 -19.48 12.54
C GLY A 16 10.68 -20.83 12.24
N PHE A 17 10.33 -21.09 10.99
CA PHE A 17 9.57 -22.30 10.62
C PHE A 17 10.34 -23.61 10.88
N ARG A 18 11.65 -23.69 10.60
CA ARG A 18 12.47 -24.86 10.91
C ARG A 18 12.52 -25.18 12.40
N PRO A 19 12.82 -24.22 13.31
CA PRO A 19 12.70 -24.45 14.75
C PRO A 19 11.30 -24.89 15.18
N PHE A 20 10.26 -24.32 14.60
CA PHE A 20 8.88 -24.72 14.87
C PHE A 20 8.63 -26.19 14.49
N VAL A 21 9.06 -26.62 13.30
CA VAL A 21 8.99 -28.02 12.88
C VAL A 21 9.76 -28.92 13.84
N TRP A 22 10.97 -28.51 14.25
CA TRP A 22 11.80 -29.23 15.20
C TRP A 22 11.13 -29.36 16.58
N GLN A 23 10.57 -28.26 17.10
CA GLN A 23 9.86 -28.27 18.39
C GLN A 23 8.62 -29.17 18.34
N LEU A 24 7.83 -29.10 17.28
CA LEU A 24 6.66 -29.94 17.08
C LEU A 24 7.02 -31.43 16.99
N ALA A 25 8.06 -31.74 16.22
CA ALA A 25 8.55 -33.12 16.07
C ALA A 25 8.99 -33.69 17.42
N ARG A 26 9.73 -32.93 18.23
CA ARG A 26 10.14 -33.35 19.57
C ARG A 26 8.97 -33.48 20.53
N ALA A 27 8.01 -32.57 20.50
CA ALA A 27 6.80 -32.65 21.32
C ALA A 27 5.98 -33.91 21.00
N GLN A 28 6.02 -34.39 19.77
CA GLN A 28 5.39 -35.65 19.35
C GLN A 28 6.31 -36.86 19.42
N ALA A 29 7.51 -36.75 20.04
CA ALA A 29 8.51 -37.79 20.13
C ALA A 29 8.89 -38.44 18.77
N ARG A 30 8.96 -37.62 17.70
CA ARG A 30 9.34 -38.04 16.36
C ARG A 30 10.85 -38.01 16.18
N CYS A 31 11.37 -38.94 15.37
CA CYS A 31 12.77 -38.95 14.94
C CYS A 31 12.82 -38.61 13.43
N GLY A 32 13.89 -37.92 13.02
CA GLY A 32 14.03 -37.50 11.62
C GLY A 32 14.88 -36.26 11.46
N ASP A 33 14.60 -35.49 10.41
CA ASP A 33 15.27 -34.22 10.16
C ASP A 33 14.42 -33.21 9.40
N VAL A 34 14.85 -31.95 9.49
CA VAL A 34 14.29 -30.82 8.71
C VAL A 34 15.42 -30.00 8.09
N CYS A 35 15.25 -29.56 6.85
CA CYS A 35 16.14 -28.59 6.21
C CYS A 35 15.35 -27.66 5.28
N ASN A 36 15.96 -26.52 4.95
CA ASN A 36 15.52 -25.69 3.86
C ASN A 36 16.27 -26.09 2.57
N ASP A 37 15.61 -25.93 1.44
CA ASP A 37 16.23 -25.98 0.14
C ASP A 37 15.55 -24.97 -0.81
N GLY A 38 15.90 -25.00 -2.10
CA GLY A 38 15.34 -24.07 -3.08
C GLY A 38 13.83 -24.16 -3.28
N ASP A 39 13.20 -25.30 -2.89
CA ASP A 39 11.78 -25.59 -3.09
C ASP A 39 10.92 -25.44 -1.82
N GLY A 40 11.48 -24.97 -0.73
CA GLY A 40 10.76 -24.79 0.54
C GLY A 40 11.39 -25.49 1.72
N VAL A 41 10.59 -26.15 2.56
CA VAL A 41 11.03 -26.93 3.70
C VAL A 41 10.86 -28.41 3.43
N LEU A 42 11.91 -29.17 3.68
CA LEU A 42 11.92 -30.61 3.55
C LEU A 42 12.01 -31.23 4.94
N VAL A 43 10.98 -31.99 5.31
CA VAL A 43 10.91 -32.76 6.56
C VAL A 43 10.97 -34.24 6.24
N ARG A 44 11.77 -35.02 6.96
CA ARG A 44 11.77 -36.46 6.85
C ARG A 44 11.53 -37.07 8.22
N LEU A 45 10.54 -37.94 8.32
CA LEU A 45 10.15 -38.62 9.56
C LEU A 45 10.44 -40.13 9.44
N VAL A 46 10.80 -40.71 10.56
CA VAL A 46 10.79 -42.17 10.75
C VAL A 46 9.33 -42.59 10.96
N GLY A 47 8.88 -43.61 10.24
CA GLY A 47 7.48 -44.05 10.28
C GLY A 47 6.58 -43.28 9.31
N GLY A 48 5.31 -43.10 9.70
CA GLY A 48 4.31 -42.40 8.91
C GLY A 48 4.18 -40.92 9.28
N ASP A 49 3.31 -40.18 8.56
CA ASP A 49 2.93 -38.81 8.88
C ASP A 49 2.15 -38.71 10.21
N ASP A 50 1.24 -39.66 10.47
CA ASP A 50 0.43 -39.82 11.69
C ASP A 50 -0.12 -38.49 12.25
N GLY A 51 -0.59 -37.61 11.36
CA GLY A 51 -1.17 -36.31 11.71
C GLY A 51 -0.16 -35.17 11.92
N PHE A 52 1.12 -35.38 11.67
CA PHE A 52 2.16 -34.36 11.80
C PHE A 52 1.91 -33.16 10.89
N THR A 53 1.58 -33.41 9.62
CA THR A 53 1.26 -32.36 8.64
C THR A 53 0.03 -31.55 9.04
N ALA A 54 -1.00 -32.19 9.58
CA ALA A 54 -2.17 -31.49 10.11
C ALA A 54 -1.80 -30.58 11.29
N ALA A 55 -1.01 -31.09 12.23
CA ALA A 55 -0.54 -30.32 13.38
C ALA A 55 0.35 -29.12 12.96
N LEU A 56 1.15 -29.25 11.91
CA LEU A 56 1.90 -28.12 11.34
C LEU A 56 0.98 -27.03 10.80
N ALA A 57 -0.12 -27.41 10.15
CA ALA A 57 -1.09 -26.45 9.63
C ALA A 57 -1.87 -25.76 10.76
N ASP A 58 -2.33 -26.51 11.75
CA ASP A 58 -3.13 -26.02 12.87
C ASP A 58 -2.34 -25.04 13.78
N HIS A 59 -1.03 -25.25 13.91
CA HIS A 59 -0.16 -24.42 14.76
C HIS A 59 0.78 -23.53 13.95
N CYS A 60 0.45 -23.25 12.68
CA CYS A 60 1.31 -22.46 11.80
C CYS A 60 1.65 -21.09 12.41
N LEU A 61 2.92 -20.70 12.31
CA LEU A 61 3.41 -19.46 12.89
C LEU A 61 2.78 -18.23 12.24
N PRO A 62 2.59 -17.12 12.97
CA PRO A 62 1.92 -15.91 12.43
C PRO A 62 2.54 -15.31 11.18
N LEU A 63 3.85 -15.48 10.99
CA LEU A 63 4.57 -14.98 9.80
C LEU A 63 4.73 -16.02 8.70
N ALA A 64 4.34 -17.26 8.96
CA ALA A 64 4.41 -18.34 7.99
C ALA A 64 3.06 -18.55 7.28
N ARG A 65 3.14 -19.14 6.09
CA ARG A 65 1.96 -19.62 5.34
C ARG A 65 2.35 -20.89 4.61
N ILE A 66 1.57 -21.93 4.82
CA ILE A 66 1.72 -23.19 4.12
C ILE A 66 0.75 -23.16 2.93
N ASP A 67 1.29 -23.13 1.71
CA ASP A 67 0.49 -23.13 0.48
C ASP A 67 0.21 -24.55 -0.02
N SER A 68 1.17 -25.46 0.16
CA SER A 68 0.98 -26.88 -0.18
C SER A 68 1.92 -27.77 0.62
N THR A 69 1.46 -29.02 0.83
CA THR A 69 2.24 -30.12 1.39
C THR A 69 2.17 -31.33 0.47
N ALA A 70 3.29 -32.00 0.29
CA ALA A 70 3.37 -33.25 -0.48
C ALA A 70 4.12 -34.30 0.33
N CYS A 71 3.48 -35.43 0.56
CA CYS A 71 4.06 -36.56 1.29
C CYS A 71 4.41 -37.68 0.33
N ILE A 72 5.65 -38.19 0.39
CA ILE A 72 6.10 -39.36 -0.38
C ILE A 72 6.81 -40.37 0.54
N PRO A 73 6.74 -41.67 0.23
CA PRO A 73 7.51 -42.65 0.96
C PRO A 73 9.01 -42.35 0.93
N TYR A 74 9.68 -42.54 2.08
CA TYR A 74 11.12 -42.32 2.21
C TYR A 74 11.77 -43.56 2.87
N ARG A 75 12.97 -43.92 2.45
CA ARG A 75 13.73 -45.03 3.01
C ARG A 75 15.02 -44.53 3.63
N TRP A 76 15.13 -44.65 4.95
CA TRP A 76 16.32 -44.28 5.69
C TRP A 76 17.46 -45.28 5.46
N ALA A 77 18.66 -44.77 5.17
CA ALA A 77 19.88 -45.55 5.12
C ALA A 77 20.33 -46.00 6.53
N ALA A 78 20.24 -45.06 7.50
CA ALA A 78 20.43 -45.32 8.94
C ALA A 78 19.31 -44.61 9.67
N THR A 79 18.70 -45.26 10.68
CA THR A 79 17.57 -44.72 11.42
C THR A 79 18.05 -43.65 12.39
N PRO A 80 17.62 -42.42 12.27
CA PRO A 80 17.96 -41.38 13.25
C PRO A 80 17.34 -41.67 14.60
N GLN A 81 18.07 -41.34 15.67
CA GLN A 81 17.65 -41.56 17.06
C GLN A 81 16.98 -40.32 17.66
N ASP A 82 17.09 -39.19 17.00
CA ASP A 82 16.51 -37.90 17.42
C ASP A 82 15.99 -37.14 16.20
N PHE A 83 15.37 -35.99 16.43
CA PHE A 83 14.99 -35.07 15.36
C PHE A 83 16.00 -33.93 15.27
N THR A 84 16.57 -33.70 14.07
CA THR A 84 17.67 -32.74 13.88
C THR A 84 17.35 -31.70 12.83
N ILE A 85 17.91 -30.48 13.00
CA ILE A 85 17.91 -29.45 11.95
C ILE A 85 19.18 -29.61 11.14
N ARG A 86 19.04 -29.87 9.85
CA ARG A 86 20.20 -29.95 8.94
C ARG A 86 20.47 -28.58 8.29
N GLU A 87 21.71 -28.39 7.85
CA GLU A 87 22.08 -27.24 7.03
C GLU A 87 21.25 -27.18 5.74
N SER A 88 21.03 -25.97 5.27
CA SER A 88 20.28 -25.71 4.03
C SER A 88 21.01 -26.33 2.84
N GLY A 89 20.27 -27.03 1.97
CA GLY A 89 20.81 -27.61 0.74
C GLY A 89 21.19 -26.52 -0.27
N ALA A 90 22.19 -26.81 -1.11
CA ALA A 90 22.52 -25.94 -2.24
C ALA A 90 21.42 -26.01 -3.31
N GLY A 91 20.90 -24.85 -3.72
CA GLY A 91 19.89 -24.72 -4.77
C GLY A 91 19.59 -23.25 -5.07
N ARG A 92 19.05 -22.94 -6.26
CA ARG A 92 18.54 -21.58 -6.54
C ARG A 92 17.40 -21.31 -5.55
N MET A 93 17.63 -20.38 -4.62
CA MET A 93 16.63 -20.03 -3.61
C MET A 93 15.40 -19.39 -4.26
N ARG A 94 14.30 -20.12 -4.30
CA ARG A 94 12.95 -19.61 -4.57
C ARG A 94 12.26 -19.21 -3.26
N THR A 95 13.03 -18.65 -2.31
CA THR A 95 12.55 -18.35 -0.98
C THR A 95 11.81 -17.05 -0.96
N GLN A 96 10.62 -17.04 -0.39
CA GLN A 96 9.92 -15.82 -0.05
C GLN A 96 10.59 -15.18 1.18
N ILE A 97 10.85 -13.87 1.11
CA ILE A 97 11.35 -13.09 2.24
C ILE A 97 10.14 -12.72 3.10
N VAL A 98 10.27 -12.94 4.40
CA VAL A 98 9.24 -12.53 5.36
C VAL A 98 9.23 -11.00 5.48
N PRO A 99 8.07 -10.34 5.50
CA PRO A 99 7.95 -8.91 5.73
C PRO A 99 8.52 -8.47 7.08
N ASP A 100 8.89 -7.21 7.19
CA ASP A 100 9.14 -6.55 8.47
C ASP A 100 7.89 -6.67 9.35
N ALA A 101 8.03 -7.13 10.58
CA ALA A 101 6.91 -7.43 11.46
C ALA A 101 6.97 -6.64 12.77
N ALA A 102 5.80 -6.23 13.26
CA ALA A 102 5.65 -5.55 14.53
C ALA A 102 6.16 -6.40 15.69
N THR A 103 6.56 -5.72 16.78
CA THR A 103 7.03 -6.36 18.02
C THR A 103 6.00 -7.36 18.54
N CYS A 104 6.41 -8.60 18.68
CA CYS A 104 5.51 -9.67 19.16
C CYS A 104 5.27 -9.57 20.69
N PRO A 105 4.16 -10.14 21.19
CA PRO A 105 3.84 -10.09 22.63
C PRO A 105 4.95 -10.61 23.55
N ALA A 106 5.67 -11.65 23.13
CA ALA A 106 6.76 -12.21 23.93
C ALA A 106 7.97 -11.25 24.04
N CYS A 107 8.33 -10.56 22.95
CA CYS A 107 9.38 -9.54 23.00
C CYS A 107 8.93 -8.30 23.78
N LEU A 108 7.66 -7.92 23.68
CA LEU A 108 7.11 -6.80 24.45
C LEU A 108 7.10 -7.13 25.96
N ALA A 109 6.71 -8.34 26.35
CA ALA A 109 6.74 -8.79 27.74
C ALA A 109 8.18 -8.78 28.30
N GLU A 110 9.17 -9.30 27.55
CA GLU A 110 10.58 -9.28 27.98
C GLU A 110 11.13 -7.84 28.06
N MET A 111 10.78 -6.95 27.13
CA MET A 111 11.19 -5.55 27.17
C MET A 111 10.66 -4.82 28.40
N ASN A 112 9.52 -5.23 28.94
CA ASN A 112 8.90 -4.63 30.12
C ASN A 112 9.24 -5.33 31.44
N ASP A 113 9.96 -6.46 31.42
CA ASP A 113 10.39 -7.16 32.66
C ASP A 113 11.74 -6.58 33.16
N PRO A 114 11.76 -5.90 34.32
CA PRO A 114 12.98 -5.32 34.87
C PRO A 114 14.11 -6.35 35.14
N ARG A 115 13.78 -7.64 35.23
CA ARG A 115 14.74 -8.71 35.42
C ARG A 115 15.35 -9.23 34.13
N ALA A 116 14.77 -8.90 33.01
CA ALA A 116 15.23 -9.37 31.72
C ALA A 116 16.48 -8.60 31.25
N ARG A 117 17.40 -9.30 30.60
CA ARG A 117 18.63 -8.73 30.01
C ARG A 117 18.32 -7.64 28.96
N ARG A 118 17.16 -7.70 28.30
CA ARG A 118 16.69 -6.75 27.31
C ARG A 118 15.61 -5.79 27.82
N TYR A 119 15.57 -5.61 29.16
CA TYR A 119 14.68 -4.61 29.76
C TYR A 119 14.90 -3.24 29.09
N ARG A 120 13.81 -2.63 28.59
CA ARG A 120 13.80 -1.34 27.90
C ARG A 120 14.73 -1.24 26.69
N TYR A 121 15.12 -2.37 26.08
CA TYR A 121 15.99 -2.36 24.91
C TYR A 121 15.20 -2.08 23.63
N PRO A 122 15.47 -0.94 22.92
CA PRO A 122 14.64 -0.46 21.81
C PRO A 122 14.82 -1.23 20.49
N PHE A 123 15.68 -2.25 20.47
CA PHE A 123 15.94 -3.10 19.30
C PHE A 123 15.71 -4.59 19.58
N ILE A 124 14.95 -4.90 20.64
CA ILE A 124 14.58 -6.29 20.96
C ILE A 124 13.76 -6.90 19.80
N ASN A 125 14.06 -8.14 19.45
CA ASN A 125 13.35 -8.92 18.44
C ASN A 125 13.56 -10.42 18.64
N CYS A 126 12.84 -11.21 17.83
CA CYS A 126 13.01 -12.64 17.71
C CYS A 126 12.69 -13.10 16.27
N THR A 127 12.56 -14.40 16.03
CA THR A 127 12.18 -14.93 14.72
C THR A 127 10.78 -14.50 14.26
N HIS A 128 9.90 -14.11 15.18
CA HIS A 128 8.51 -13.73 14.90
C HIS A 128 8.28 -12.23 14.76
N CYS A 129 9.28 -11.39 14.96
CA CYS A 129 9.12 -9.93 14.91
C CYS A 129 10.42 -9.21 14.55
N GLY A 130 10.31 -7.93 14.25
CA GLY A 130 11.43 -7.04 13.93
C GLY A 130 11.71 -6.89 12.45
N PRO A 131 12.80 -6.20 12.10
CA PRO A 131 13.14 -5.87 10.72
C PRO A 131 13.55 -7.11 9.91
N ARG A 132 13.22 -7.12 8.63
CA ARG A 132 13.57 -8.14 7.65
C ARG A 132 14.05 -7.50 6.34
N LEU A 133 13.13 -7.19 5.43
CA LEU A 133 13.47 -6.62 4.12
C LEU A 133 14.24 -5.30 4.26
N THR A 134 13.88 -4.47 5.21
CA THR A 134 14.51 -3.15 5.44
C THR A 134 15.98 -3.21 5.84
N ILE A 135 16.48 -4.37 6.28
CA ILE A 135 17.88 -4.54 6.68
C ILE A 135 18.71 -5.42 5.73
N ILE A 136 18.10 -6.03 4.71
CA ILE A 136 18.80 -6.95 3.80
C ILE A 136 19.63 -6.17 2.80
N ARG A 137 20.93 -6.46 2.70
CA ARG A 137 21.87 -5.92 1.70
C ARG A 137 22.11 -6.90 0.56
N ALA A 138 22.14 -8.19 0.85
CA ALA A 138 22.36 -9.26 -0.11
C ALA A 138 21.78 -10.59 0.41
N MET A 139 21.74 -11.59 -0.47
CA MET A 139 21.38 -12.96 -0.11
C MET A 139 22.65 -13.85 -0.05
N PRO A 140 22.64 -14.91 0.74
CA PRO A 140 21.53 -15.42 1.61
C PRO A 140 21.21 -14.48 2.77
N TYR A 141 20.00 -14.61 3.33
CA TYR A 141 19.57 -13.82 4.49
C TYR A 141 20.31 -14.29 5.75
N ASP A 142 21.54 -13.87 5.86
CA ASP A 142 22.42 -14.11 7.01
C ASP A 142 22.95 -12.77 7.55
N ARG A 143 23.26 -12.71 8.84
CA ARG A 143 23.64 -11.48 9.54
C ARG A 143 24.75 -10.66 8.83
N PRO A 144 25.82 -11.26 8.28
CA PRO A 144 26.87 -10.52 7.56
C PRO A 144 26.37 -9.78 6.31
N PHE A 145 25.24 -10.21 5.72
CA PHE A 145 24.63 -9.61 4.55
C PHE A 145 23.47 -8.66 4.88
N THR A 146 23.39 -8.23 6.15
CA THR A 146 22.36 -7.30 6.62
C THR A 146 22.97 -6.05 7.24
N ALA A 147 22.13 -5.08 7.60
CA ALA A 147 22.52 -3.91 8.39
C ALA A 147 23.00 -4.27 9.81
N MET A 148 22.91 -5.54 10.21
CA MET A 148 23.42 -6.02 11.50
C MET A 148 24.88 -6.50 11.44
N ALA A 149 25.51 -6.53 10.28
CA ALA A 149 26.92 -6.91 10.12
C ALA A 149 27.90 -6.16 11.06
N PRO A 150 27.73 -4.84 11.32
CA PRO A 150 28.59 -4.11 12.26
C PRO A 150 28.40 -4.48 13.75
N PHE A 151 27.44 -5.33 14.08
CA PHE A 151 27.06 -5.67 15.44
C PHE A 151 27.35 -7.17 15.74
N PRO A 152 28.60 -7.57 16.04
CA PRO A 152 28.90 -8.97 16.38
C PRO A 152 28.14 -9.41 17.63
N LEU A 153 27.69 -10.65 17.64
CA LEU A 153 26.97 -11.19 18.78
C LEU A 153 27.89 -11.32 20.02
N CYS A 154 27.40 -10.92 21.17
CA CYS A 154 28.02 -11.29 22.44
C CYS A 154 27.71 -12.76 22.79
N SER A 155 28.50 -13.39 23.66
CA SER A 155 28.34 -14.82 23.98
C SER A 155 26.93 -15.23 24.39
N PRO A 156 26.18 -14.46 25.23
CA PRO A 156 24.80 -14.81 25.54
C PRO A 156 23.85 -14.72 24.33
N CYS A 157 24.02 -13.74 23.43
CA CYS A 157 23.19 -13.63 22.21
C CYS A 157 23.55 -14.72 21.20
N GLU A 158 24.81 -15.12 21.12
CA GLU A 158 25.26 -16.21 20.26
C GLU A 158 24.68 -17.56 20.74
N ALA A 159 24.68 -17.81 22.06
CA ALA A 159 24.06 -19.01 22.63
C ALA A 159 22.58 -19.10 22.27
N GLU A 160 21.80 -18.02 22.43
CA GLU A 160 20.39 -17.96 22.00
C GLU A 160 20.23 -18.15 20.48
N PHE A 161 21.14 -17.59 19.69
CA PHE A 161 21.11 -17.68 18.22
C PHE A 161 21.35 -19.12 17.72
N LEU A 162 22.13 -19.89 18.45
CA LEU A 162 22.50 -21.26 18.09
C LEU A 162 21.62 -22.34 18.73
N ASP A 163 20.80 -22.00 19.72
CA ASP A 163 19.91 -22.93 20.41
C ASP A 163 18.57 -23.09 19.69
N PRO A 164 18.27 -24.28 19.09
CA PRO A 164 16.99 -24.53 18.43
C PRO A 164 15.76 -24.42 19.33
N ALA A 165 15.94 -24.51 20.66
CA ALA A 165 14.86 -24.35 21.64
C ALA A 165 14.57 -22.87 21.93
N ASP A 166 15.47 -21.95 21.62
CA ASP A 166 15.29 -20.53 21.85
C ASP A 166 14.49 -19.88 20.71
N ARG A 167 13.59 -18.95 21.06
CA ARG A 167 12.79 -18.17 20.09
C ARG A 167 13.64 -17.23 19.22
N ARG A 168 14.93 -17.11 19.47
CA ARG A 168 15.91 -16.35 18.69
C ARG A 168 16.83 -17.20 17.83
N PHE A 169 16.55 -18.48 17.75
CA PHE A 169 17.32 -19.38 16.89
C PHE A 169 17.37 -18.86 15.46
N HIS A 170 18.59 -18.56 14.96
CA HIS A 170 18.82 -17.95 13.65
C HIS A 170 18.06 -16.65 13.36
N ALA A 171 17.63 -15.91 14.39
CA ALA A 171 17.07 -14.57 14.23
C ALA A 171 18.19 -13.58 13.88
N GLN A 172 18.38 -13.29 12.60
CA GLN A 172 19.51 -12.48 12.11
C GLN A 172 19.63 -11.10 12.76
N PRO A 173 18.52 -10.38 13.10
CA PRO A 173 18.61 -9.09 13.76
C PRO A 173 18.77 -9.15 15.29
N VAL A 174 18.92 -10.34 15.88
CA VAL A 174 19.05 -10.49 17.35
C VAL A 174 20.20 -9.65 17.91
N ALA A 175 19.95 -8.98 19.03
CA ALA A 175 20.93 -8.18 19.74
C ALA A 175 20.47 -7.94 21.19
N CYS A 176 21.36 -7.35 22.00
CA CYS A 176 21.07 -6.84 23.33
C CYS A 176 21.80 -5.50 23.54
N PRO A 177 21.59 -4.80 24.68
CA PRO A 177 22.26 -3.52 24.94
C PRO A 177 23.79 -3.55 24.81
N ASP A 178 24.43 -4.70 25.04
CA ASP A 178 25.89 -4.81 25.00
C ASP A 178 26.43 -4.94 23.57
N CYS A 179 25.71 -5.65 22.68
CA CYS A 179 26.22 -6.00 21.36
C CYS A 179 25.46 -5.39 20.19
N GLY A 180 24.34 -4.73 20.42
CA GLY A 180 23.45 -4.26 19.36
C GLY A 180 23.43 -2.76 19.12
N PRO A 181 22.52 -2.31 18.28
CA PRO A 181 22.32 -0.89 18.00
C PRO A 181 22.02 -0.07 19.24
N ARG A 182 22.35 1.21 19.19
CA ARG A 182 22.16 2.17 20.28
C ARG A 182 21.45 3.41 19.80
N LEU A 183 20.65 4.00 20.69
CA LEU A 183 20.01 5.30 20.48
C LEU A 183 21.02 6.42 20.64
N GLU A 184 20.77 7.51 19.90
CA GLU A 184 21.51 8.76 19.95
C GLU A 184 20.49 9.91 19.83
N TRP A 185 20.63 10.92 20.69
CA TRP A 185 19.89 12.17 20.64
C TRP A 185 20.76 13.29 20.12
N ARG A 186 20.19 14.09 19.24
CA ARG A 186 20.80 15.34 18.74
C ARG A 186 19.78 16.46 18.75
N ALA A 187 20.15 17.57 19.41
CA ALA A 187 19.45 18.83 19.35
C ALA A 187 20.49 19.95 19.40
N GLU A 188 20.10 21.21 19.26
CA GLU A 188 21.02 22.33 19.33
C GLU A 188 21.80 22.34 20.67
N GLY A 189 23.13 22.16 20.59
CA GLY A 189 24.01 22.12 21.74
C GLY A 189 23.89 20.88 22.63
N GLU A 190 23.11 19.86 22.25
CA GLU A 190 22.85 18.66 23.05
C GLU A 190 23.14 17.38 22.26
N ALA A 191 23.88 16.46 22.86
CA ALA A 191 24.16 15.13 22.36
C ALA A 191 24.13 14.13 23.51
N LEU A 192 23.21 13.13 23.44
CA LEU A 192 23.02 12.11 24.46
C LEU A 192 22.90 10.72 23.82
N ASP A 193 23.19 9.68 24.57
CA ASP A 193 23.16 8.30 24.11
C ASP A 193 22.25 7.42 24.97
N GLY A 194 21.79 6.31 24.41
CA GLY A 194 21.07 5.24 25.13
C GLY A 194 19.79 5.71 25.80
N GLU A 195 19.61 5.39 27.09
CA GLU A 195 18.39 5.75 27.84
C GLU A 195 18.25 7.28 27.99
N ALA A 196 19.36 8.02 28.13
CA ALA A 196 19.30 9.49 28.19
C ALA A 196 18.77 10.10 26.88
N ALA A 197 19.12 9.52 25.73
CA ALA A 197 18.58 9.92 24.43
C ALA A 197 17.06 9.69 24.35
N LEU A 198 16.58 8.55 24.84
CA LEU A 198 15.16 8.23 24.91
C LEU A 198 14.38 9.21 25.80
N GLN A 199 14.92 9.49 26.99
CA GLN A 199 14.31 10.44 27.93
C GLN A 199 14.27 11.87 27.39
N ALA A 200 15.30 12.31 26.67
CA ALA A 200 15.31 13.62 26.01
C ALA A 200 14.20 13.73 24.95
N ALA A 201 14.03 12.71 24.12
CA ALA A 201 12.97 12.68 23.12
C ALA A 201 11.57 12.71 23.77
N ILE A 202 11.35 11.94 24.84
CA ILE A 202 10.10 11.94 25.61
C ILE A 202 9.82 13.32 26.18
N ALA A 203 10.79 13.96 26.81
CA ALA A 203 10.66 15.28 27.41
C ALA A 203 10.31 16.35 26.35
N ARG A 204 10.95 16.33 25.19
CA ARG A 204 10.70 17.27 24.09
C ARG A 204 9.31 17.08 23.48
N LEU A 205 8.89 15.82 23.25
CA LEU A 205 7.54 15.54 22.78
C LEU A 205 6.47 15.97 23.79
N ALA A 206 6.71 15.72 25.09
CA ALA A 206 5.80 16.16 26.15
C ALA A 206 5.71 17.71 26.28
N ALA A 207 6.76 18.41 25.92
CA ALA A 207 6.80 19.87 25.87
C ALA A 207 6.10 20.48 24.64
N GLY A 208 5.70 19.65 23.66
CA GLY A 208 5.03 20.09 22.44
C GLY A 208 5.96 20.35 21.26
N ASP A 209 7.21 19.92 21.36
CA ASP A 209 8.20 20.03 20.28
C ASP A 209 7.98 18.96 19.20
N ILE A 210 8.58 19.20 18.03
CA ILE A 210 8.60 18.27 16.90
C ILE A 210 9.92 17.48 16.96
N VAL A 211 9.82 16.15 17.00
CA VAL A 211 10.97 15.24 17.04
C VAL A 211 11.02 14.38 15.79
N ALA A 212 12.19 14.34 15.14
CA ALA A 212 12.48 13.39 14.08
C ALA A 212 12.96 12.08 14.70
N ILE A 213 12.29 10.96 14.37
CA ILE A 213 12.56 9.65 14.96
C ILE A 213 12.95 8.68 13.85
N LYS A 214 14.10 8.03 13.98
CA LYS A 214 14.53 6.98 13.05
C LYS A 214 13.73 5.71 13.29
N GLY A 215 12.94 5.30 12.29
CA GLY A 215 12.16 4.07 12.31
C GLY A 215 12.89 2.87 11.70
N ILE A 216 12.12 1.87 11.26
CA ILE A 216 12.63 0.66 10.59
C ILE A 216 12.85 0.92 9.09
N GLY A 217 11.91 1.58 8.42
CA GLY A 217 11.91 1.81 6.97
C GLY A 217 12.06 3.26 6.54
N GLY A 218 12.31 4.17 7.46
CA GLY A 218 12.46 5.60 7.24
C GLY A 218 12.34 6.38 8.54
N PHE A 219 12.56 7.69 8.44
CA PHE A 219 12.32 8.60 9.56
C PHE A 219 10.85 8.99 9.66
N HIS A 220 10.41 9.31 10.87
CA HIS A 220 9.12 9.91 11.16
C HIS A 220 9.31 11.28 11.82
N LEU A 221 8.36 12.18 11.60
CA LEU A 221 8.19 13.41 12.35
C LEU A 221 7.05 13.22 13.33
N ALA A 222 7.31 13.44 14.61
CA ALA A 222 6.39 13.21 15.71
C ALA A 222 6.11 14.49 16.49
N CYS A 223 4.88 14.67 16.93
CA CYS A 223 4.46 15.68 17.88
C CYS A 223 3.19 15.24 18.61
N ASP A 224 2.80 15.96 19.68
CA ASP A 224 1.57 15.68 20.43
C ASP A 224 0.34 15.93 19.53
N ALA A 225 -0.45 14.90 19.26
CA ALA A 225 -1.63 14.95 18.40
C ALA A 225 -2.82 15.70 19.05
N GLY A 226 -2.79 15.92 20.35
CA GLY A 226 -3.78 16.71 21.09
C GLY A 226 -3.43 18.20 21.21
N ASN A 227 -2.22 18.60 20.78
CA ASN A 227 -1.73 19.96 20.88
C ASN A 227 -1.89 20.72 19.54
N PRO A 228 -2.89 21.61 19.38
CA PRO A 228 -3.12 22.31 18.12
C PRO A 228 -1.91 23.15 17.66
N ALA A 229 -1.17 23.77 18.61
CA ALA A 229 0.00 24.57 18.29
C ALA A 229 1.14 23.73 17.71
N ALA A 230 1.41 22.55 18.30
CA ALA A 230 2.41 21.62 17.79
C ALA A 230 2.06 21.12 16.39
N VAL A 231 0.80 20.72 16.17
CA VAL A 231 0.31 20.24 14.87
C VAL A 231 0.37 21.37 13.82
N ALA A 232 -0.05 22.59 14.17
CA ALA A 232 0.02 23.75 13.25
C ALA A 232 1.49 24.05 12.87
N THR A 233 2.41 24.00 13.82
CA THR A 233 3.84 24.20 13.58
C THR A 233 4.42 23.14 12.66
N LEU A 234 4.09 21.87 12.91
CA LEU A 234 4.50 20.75 12.04
C LEU A 234 3.99 20.94 10.60
N ARG A 235 2.71 21.31 10.44
CA ARG A 235 2.11 21.58 9.12
C ARG A 235 2.83 22.70 8.38
N ALA A 236 3.08 23.81 9.06
CA ALA A 236 3.77 24.96 8.48
C ALA A 236 5.20 24.61 8.03
N ARG A 237 6.00 23.99 8.91
CA ARG A 237 7.40 23.62 8.63
C ARG A 237 7.50 22.54 7.57
N LYS A 238 6.58 21.56 7.56
CA LYS A 238 6.55 20.45 6.60
C LYS A 238 5.94 20.84 5.23
N HIS A 239 5.36 22.04 5.12
CA HIS A 239 4.59 22.49 3.95
C HIS A 239 3.43 21.52 3.61
N ARG A 240 2.68 21.14 4.64
CA ARG A 240 1.58 20.17 4.53
C ARG A 240 0.30 20.75 5.14
N PRO A 241 -0.39 21.68 4.44
CA PRO A 241 -1.46 22.47 5.03
C PRO A 241 -2.71 21.66 5.43
N ALA A 242 -3.12 20.66 4.65
CA ALA A 242 -4.39 19.98 4.87
C ALA A 242 -4.34 18.44 4.81
N LYS A 243 -3.34 17.84 4.15
CA LYS A 243 -3.26 16.37 4.06
C LYS A 243 -3.29 15.75 5.46
N PRO A 244 -4.14 14.71 5.71
CA PRO A 244 -4.28 14.10 7.02
C PRO A 244 -2.94 13.61 7.58
N LEU A 245 -2.80 13.69 8.90
CA LEU A 245 -1.65 13.18 9.63
C LEU A 245 -2.02 11.85 10.29
N ALA A 246 -1.18 10.84 10.15
CA ALA A 246 -1.33 9.58 10.85
C ALA A 246 -1.01 9.78 12.34
N VAL A 247 -1.76 9.10 13.20
CA VAL A 247 -1.64 9.19 14.65
C VAL A 247 -1.33 7.82 15.23
N MET A 248 -0.32 7.74 16.08
CA MET A 248 0.02 6.55 16.85
C MET A 248 -0.64 6.63 18.22
N LEU A 249 -1.39 5.59 18.56
CA LEU A 249 -2.13 5.48 19.82
C LEU A 249 -1.35 4.60 20.82
N PRO A 250 -1.41 4.89 22.12
CA PRO A 250 -0.81 4.04 23.14
C PRO A 250 -1.44 2.62 23.18
N THR A 251 -2.74 2.55 22.98
CA THR A 251 -3.53 1.31 22.99
C THR A 251 -4.69 1.39 22.00
N ALA A 252 -5.28 0.25 21.64
CA ALA A 252 -6.49 0.18 20.85
C ALA A 252 -7.80 0.18 21.67
N THR A 253 -7.70 0.49 22.96
CA THR A 253 -8.85 0.47 23.88
C THR A 253 -9.93 1.43 23.44
N GLY A 254 -11.18 0.94 23.37
CA GLY A 254 -12.33 1.74 22.95
C GLY A 254 -12.52 1.86 21.42
N LEU A 255 -11.64 1.29 20.63
CA LEU A 255 -11.76 1.29 19.17
C LEU A 255 -12.61 0.10 18.67
N PRO A 256 -13.15 0.16 17.45
CA PRO A 256 -13.84 -0.96 16.83
C PRO A 256 -12.96 -2.21 16.77
N ALA A 257 -13.53 -3.37 17.09
CA ALA A 257 -12.78 -4.64 17.18
C ALA A 257 -12.02 -4.98 15.88
N ALA A 258 -12.61 -4.74 14.71
CA ALA A 258 -11.96 -4.98 13.42
C ALA A 258 -10.73 -4.09 13.23
N ALA A 259 -10.81 -2.81 13.59
CA ALA A 259 -9.67 -1.90 13.53
C ALA A 259 -8.57 -2.29 14.53
N ALA A 260 -8.95 -2.62 15.76
CA ALA A 260 -8.01 -3.07 16.79
C ALA A 260 -7.27 -4.35 16.36
N ALA A 261 -7.96 -5.31 15.74
CA ALA A 261 -7.35 -6.54 15.24
C ALA A 261 -6.34 -6.27 14.11
N LEU A 262 -6.65 -5.38 13.17
CA LEU A 262 -5.73 -4.98 12.10
C LEU A 262 -4.49 -4.27 12.64
N MET A 263 -4.67 -3.29 13.53
CA MET A 263 -3.56 -2.55 14.16
C MET A 263 -2.66 -3.44 15.02
N GLY A 264 -3.24 -4.45 15.68
CA GLY A 264 -2.52 -5.42 16.52
C GLY A 264 -1.90 -6.59 15.75
N SER A 265 -2.11 -6.67 14.43
CA SER A 265 -1.52 -7.71 13.57
C SER A 265 0.00 -7.53 13.41
N PRO A 266 0.75 -8.55 12.95
CA PRO A 266 2.17 -8.41 12.64
C PRO A 266 2.48 -7.30 11.61
N ALA A 267 1.56 -6.98 10.73
CA ALA A 267 1.70 -5.89 9.78
C ALA A 267 1.55 -4.51 10.44
N ALA A 268 0.78 -4.40 11.52
CA ALA A 268 0.49 -3.18 12.26
C ALA A 268 0.28 -1.95 11.35
N PRO A 269 -0.70 -1.98 10.43
CA PRO A 269 -0.91 -0.92 9.47
C PRO A 269 -1.52 0.32 10.12
N ILE A 270 -1.48 1.45 9.40
CA ILE A 270 -2.36 2.58 9.66
C ILE A 270 -3.78 2.15 9.25
N VAL A 271 -4.75 2.31 10.14
CA VAL A 271 -6.15 1.98 9.90
C VAL A 271 -7.00 3.23 9.88
N LEU A 272 -7.75 3.45 8.80
CA LEU A 272 -8.73 4.54 8.72
C LEU A 272 -9.98 4.16 9.51
N ILE A 273 -10.34 5.03 10.46
CA ILE A 273 -11.55 4.94 11.28
C ILE A 273 -12.24 6.29 11.37
N ALA A 274 -13.49 6.31 11.82
CA ALA A 274 -14.22 7.55 12.03
C ALA A 274 -13.52 8.42 13.11
N LYS A 275 -13.27 9.69 12.80
CA LYS A 275 -12.58 10.64 13.69
C LYS A 275 -13.26 10.72 15.06
N ALA A 276 -14.59 10.64 15.10
CA ALA A 276 -15.39 10.68 16.33
C ALA A 276 -15.13 9.48 17.28
N GLN A 277 -14.50 8.41 16.80
CA GLN A 277 -14.16 7.22 17.60
C GLN A 277 -12.80 7.34 18.31
N VAL A 278 -12.06 8.42 18.05
CA VAL A 278 -10.72 8.65 18.64
C VAL A 278 -10.75 9.88 19.50
N SER A 279 -10.44 9.72 20.78
CA SER A 279 -10.34 10.84 21.73
C SER A 279 -8.91 11.41 21.77
N GLY A 280 -8.78 12.64 22.24
CA GLY A 280 -7.48 13.29 22.47
C GLY A 280 -6.80 13.82 21.21
N LEU A 281 -7.52 13.97 20.09
CA LEU A 281 -7.02 14.57 18.87
C LEU A 281 -7.50 16.04 18.73
N CYS A 282 -6.63 16.93 18.25
CA CYS A 282 -7.06 18.24 17.81
C CYS A 282 -7.67 18.18 16.39
N ASP A 283 -8.45 19.19 16.04
CA ASP A 283 -9.20 19.21 14.76
C ASP A 283 -8.27 19.26 13.53
N GLU A 284 -7.10 19.85 13.71
CA GLU A 284 -6.06 20.02 12.69
C GLU A 284 -5.43 18.72 12.20
N ILE A 285 -5.68 17.57 12.85
CA ILE A 285 -5.16 16.25 12.44
C ILE A 285 -5.71 15.82 11.07
N ALA A 286 -7.00 16.05 10.83
CA ALA A 286 -7.66 15.67 9.57
C ALA A 286 -8.71 16.75 9.19
N PRO A 287 -8.27 17.93 8.68
CA PRO A 287 -9.15 19.04 8.41
C PRO A 287 -10.18 18.70 7.32
N GLY A 288 -11.46 18.93 7.60
CA GLY A 288 -12.56 18.74 6.66
C GLY A 288 -12.88 17.27 6.33
N LEU A 289 -12.31 16.31 7.06
CA LEU A 289 -12.52 14.87 6.85
C LEU A 289 -13.23 14.22 8.05
N ALA A 290 -14.01 13.18 7.76
CA ALA A 290 -14.70 12.39 8.75
C ALA A 290 -13.86 11.23 9.31
N GLU A 291 -12.77 10.87 8.65
CA GLU A 291 -11.88 9.77 9.01
C GLU A 291 -10.49 10.26 9.40
N VAL A 292 -9.82 9.46 10.22
CA VAL A 292 -8.42 9.64 10.62
C VAL A 292 -7.68 8.31 10.54
N GLY A 293 -6.42 8.37 10.14
CA GLY A 293 -5.53 7.20 10.14
C GLY A 293 -4.87 7.01 11.51
N VAL A 294 -5.12 5.88 12.14
CA VAL A 294 -4.56 5.53 13.45
C VAL A 294 -3.75 4.24 13.37
N MET A 295 -2.71 4.11 14.20
CA MET A 295 -1.88 2.93 14.29
C MET A 295 -1.42 2.68 15.73
N LEU A 296 -0.97 1.46 16.00
CA LEU A 296 -0.25 1.11 17.23
C LEU A 296 1.26 1.17 16.99
N PRO A 297 2.08 1.24 18.06
CA PRO A 297 3.52 1.06 17.95
C PRO A 297 3.87 -0.26 17.24
N SER A 298 4.76 -0.19 16.26
CA SER A 298 5.17 -1.33 15.43
C SER A 298 6.60 -1.80 15.73
N ASN A 299 7.35 -1.06 16.52
CA ASN A 299 8.70 -1.43 16.94
C ASN A 299 8.94 -1.09 18.41
N PRO A 300 9.95 -1.68 19.04
CA PRO A 300 10.19 -1.51 20.48
C PRO A 300 10.40 -0.05 20.90
N LEU A 301 11.09 0.75 20.09
CA LEU A 301 11.30 2.17 20.36
C LEU A 301 9.98 2.93 20.47
N GLN A 302 9.06 2.71 19.53
CA GLN A 302 7.74 3.34 19.54
C GLN A 302 6.93 2.90 20.77
N HIS A 303 7.01 1.63 21.17
CA HIS A 303 6.37 1.14 22.41
C HIS A 303 6.88 1.89 23.64
N LEU A 304 8.21 2.07 23.78
CA LEU A 304 8.80 2.80 24.91
C LEU A 304 8.36 4.28 24.92
N LEU A 305 8.30 4.93 23.76
CA LEU A 305 7.84 6.31 23.65
C LEU A 305 6.36 6.45 24.05
N LEU A 306 5.49 5.62 23.46
CA LEU A 306 4.05 5.72 23.70
C LEU A 306 3.65 5.29 25.14
N GLN A 307 4.36 4.33 25.73
CA GLN A 307 4.16 3.96 27.16
C GLN A 307 4.49 5.12 28.07
N ALA A 308 5.56 5.87 27.82
CA ALA A 308 5.96 7.02 28.63
C ALA A 308 5.05 8.23 28.43
N LEU A 309 4.66 8.52 27.18
CA LEU A 309 3.84 9.69 26.85
C LEU A 309 2.35 9.48 27.18
N ALA A 310 1.85 8.26 27.11
CA ALA A 310 0.48 7.84 27.42
C ALA A 310 -0.61 8.73 26.74
N ARG A 311 -0.32 9.20 25.53
CA ARG A 311 -1.22 10.07 24.72
C ARG A 311 -1.03 9.81 23.23
N PRO A 312 -1.99 10.17 22.38
CA PRO A 312 -1.85 10.09 20.93
C PRO A 312 -0.72 10.99 20.42
N ILE A 313 0.11 10.48 19.52
CA ILE A 313 1.27 11.17 18.93
C ILE A 313 1.14 11.14 17.42
N VAL A 314 1.28 12.30 16.76
CA VAL A 314 1.45 12.33 15.29
C VAL A 314 2.69 11.55 14.93
N MET A 315 2.58 10.70 13.91
CA MET A 315 3.69 9.92 13.38
C MET A 315 3.62 9.94 11.86
N THR A 316 4.11 11.02 11.27
CA THR A 316 4.10 11.24 9.81
C THR A 316 5.49 11.00 9.20
N SER A 317 5.56 10.81 7.89
CA SER A 317 6.83 10.56 7.19
C SER A 317 7.86 11.67 7.41
N GLY A 318 9.12 11.28 7.62
CA GLY A 318 10.25 12.18 7.86
C GLY A 318 10.80 12.78 6.57
N ASN A 319 10.04 13.71 5.99
CA ASN A 319 10.39 14.43 4.76
C ASN A 319 9.73 15.80 4.72
N LEU A 320 10.30 16.72 3.96
CA LEU A 320 9.55 17.86 3.42
C LEU A 320 8.55 17.31 2.39
N SER A 321 7.35 17.89 2.32
CA SER A 321 6.34 17.45 1.34
C SER A 321 6.89 17.50 -0.09
N GLY A 322 6.64 16.44 -0.88
CA GLY A 322 7.15 16.33 -2.24
C GLY A 322 8.61 15.81 -2.34
N ARG A 323 9.17 15.34 -1.24
CA ARG A 323 10.52 14.70 -1.22
C ARG A 323 10.46 13.30 -0.61
N PRO A 324 11.44 12.43 -0.90
CA PRO A 324 11.49 11.12 -0.27
C PRO A 324 11.81 11.22 1.23
N PRO A 325 11.34 10.27 2.05
CA PRO A 325 11.75 10.18 3.44
C PRO A 325 13.26 10.00 3.60
N ALA A 326 13.83 10.62 4.63
CA ALA A 326 15.22 10.39 5.00
C ALA A 326 15.44 8.93 5.42
N LEU A 327 16.57 8.35 5.02
CA LEU A 327 16.97 6.98 5.33
C LEU A 327 18.23 6.90 6.19
N SER A 328 19.13 7.89 6.09
CA SER A 328 20.36 7.94 6.89
C SER A 328 20.32 9.06 7.93
N ASN A 329 21.14 8.93 8.98
CA ASN A 329 21.25 9.96 10.03
C ASN A 329 21.72 11.29 9.44
N ALA A 330 22.73 11.25 8.56
CA ALA A 330 23.25 12.47 7.92
C ALA A 330 22.18 13.16 7.06
N GLN A 331 21.43 12.39 6.29
CA GLN A 331 20.33 12.91 5.49
C GLN A 331 19.25 13.55 6.38
N ALA A 332 18.83 12.87 7.46
CA ALA A 332 17.82 13.40 8.37
C ALA A 332 18.25 14.70 9.04
N LEU A 333 19.50 14.77 9.52
CA LEU A 333 20.07 15.97 10.15
C LEU A 333 20.16 17.15 9.18
N ASN A 334 20.30 16.89 7.87
CA ASN A 334 20.29 17.93 6.85
C ASN A 334 18.88 18.30 6.39
N ASP A 335 18.09 17.32 5.97
CA ASP A 335 16.82 17.56 5.27
C ASP A 335 15.68 17.94 6.21
N LEU A 336 15.77 17.58 7.49
CA LEU A 336 14.76 17.83 8.50
C LEU A 336 15.16 18.91 9.53
N ALA A 337 16.29 19.58 9.33
CA ALA A 337 16.82 20.59 10.26
C ALA A 337 15.84 21.75 10.51
N ASP A 338 15.14 22.19 9.48
CA ASP A 338 14.17 23.27 9.56
C ASP A 338 12.76 22.82 10.06
N ILE A 339 12.58 21.52 10.25
CA ILE A 339 11.28 20.95 10.66
C ILE A 339 11.32 20.47 12.11
N ALA A 340 12.34 19.69 12.47
CA ALA A 340 12.44 19.05 13.79
C ALA A 340 13.23 19.91 14.78
N ASP A 341 12.75 19.93 16.04
CA ASP A 341 13.43 20.58 17.17
C ASP A 341 14.48 19.64 17.80
N GLY A 342 14.45 18.37 17.48
CA GLY A 342 15.42 17.37 17.92
C GLY A 342 15.30 16.05 17.15
N PHE A 343 16.32 15.22 17.28
CA PHE A 343 16.49 14.00 16.50
C PHE A 343 16.78 12.81 17.41
N LEU A 344 15.91 11.81 17.38
CA LEU A 344 16.15 10.52 18.01
C LEU A 344 16.65 9.54 16.93
N LEU A 345 17.94 9.31 16.92
CA LEU A 345 18.67 8.52 15.95
C LEU A 345 19.06 7.16 16.51
N HIS A 346 19.57 6.30 15.65
CA HIS A 346 20.30 5.09 16.02
C HIS A 346 21.29 4.69 14.92
N ASN A 347 22.26 3.83 15.27
CA ASN A 347 23.37 3.45 14.41
C ASN A 347 23.11 2.19 13.55
N ARG A 348 21.88 1.66 13.49
CA ARG A 348 21.50 0.64 12.50
C ARG A 348 21.02 1.32 11.22
N ASP A 349 21.60 0.93 10.07
CA ASP A 349 21.19 1.47 8.78
C ASP A 349 19.81 1.00 8.36
N ILE A 350 19.10 1.87 7.64
CA ILE A 350 17.90 1.52 6.85
C ILE A 350 18.38 1.26 5.42
N VAL A 351 18.27 0.02 4.97
CA VAL A 351 18.78 -0.39 3.63
C VAL A 351 17.77 -0.06 2.54
N GLN A 352 16.47 -0.29 2.83
CA GLN A 352 15.39 0.04 1.91
C GLN A 352 14.34 0.91 2.59
N ARG A 353 13.81 1.88 1.84
CA ARG A 353 12.60 2.60 2.22
C ARG A 353 11.43 1.62 2.36
N MET A 354 10.66 1.80 3.40
CA MET A 354 9.44 1.05 3.66
C MET A 354 8.45 1.94 4.39
N ASP A 355 7.44 2.42 3.66
CA ASP A 355 6.36 3.23 4.23
C ASP A 355 5.42 2.37 5.08
N ASP A 356 4.63 2.99 5.95
CA ASP A 356 3.56 2.31 6.66
C ASP A 356 2.43 1.95 5.68
N SER A 357 1.89 0.75 5.80
CA SER A 357 0.70 0.35 5.05
C SER A 357 -0.53 1.09 5.57
N LEU A 358 -1.49 1.30 4.67
CA LEU A 358 -2.73 2.01 4.98
C LEU A 358 -3.92 1.15 4.56
N VAL A 359 -4.81 0.86 5.50
CA VAL A 359 -6.00 0.05 5.29
C VAL A 359 -7.23 0.72 5.93
N ARG A 360 -8.42 0.33 5.51
CA ARG A 360 -9.66 0.63 6.23
C ARG A 360 -9.96 -0.45 7.26
N SER A 361 -10.83 -0.14 8.20
CA SER A 361 -11.32 -1.11 9.19
C SER A 361 -12.03 -2.31 8.56
N SER A 362 -12.51 -2.19 7.32
CA SER A 362 -13.05 -3.28 6.50
C SER A 362 -11.98 -4.24 5.96
N GLY A 363 -10.69 -3.90 6.08
CA GLY A 363 -9.58 -4.63 5.48
C GLY A 363 -9.21 -4.16 4.07
N GLU A 364 -9.94 -3.21 3.48
CA GLU A 364 -9.60 -2.63 2.17
C GLU A 364 -8.22 -1.97 2.20
N MET A 365 -7.35 -2.37 1.30
CA MET A 365 -5.99 -1.84 1.16
C MET A 365 -5.98 -0.52 0.37
N LEU A 366 -5.40 0.54 0.96
CA LEU A 366 -5.19 1.82 0.27
C LEU A 366 -3.71 2.03 -0.11
N ARG A 367 -2.79 1.50 0.72
CA ARG A 367 -1.34 1.51 0.44
C ARG A 367 -0.73 0.22 0.97
N ARG A 368 -0.07 -0.52 0.08
CA ARG A 368 0.60 -1.77 0.44
C ARG A 368 2.10 -1.54 0.59
N ALA A 369 2.63 -1.73 1.79
CA ALA A 369 4.04 -1.54 2.13
C ALA A 369 4.42 -2.40 3.34
N ARG A 370 4.89 -1.83 4.46
CA ARG A 370 5.37 -2.56 5.63
C ARG A 370 4.35 -3.60 6.12
N GLY A 371 4.85 -4.80 6.40
CA GLY A 371 4.08 -5.92 6.91
C GLY A 371 3.39 -6.76 5.84
N TYR A 372 3.29 -6.25 4.61
CA TYR A 372 2.72 -6.96 3.45
C TYR A 372 3.77 -7.22 2.36
N VAL A 373 4.69 -6.29 2.14
CA VAL A 373 5.78 -6.44 1.19
C VAL A 373 6.96 -7.14 1.89
N PRO A 374 7.57 -8.15 1.27
CA PRO A 374 7.47 -8.59 -0.11
C PRO A 374 6.67 -9.89 -0.31
N ASP A 375 5.58 -10.10 0.41
CA ASP A 375 4.76 -11.30 0.23
C ASP A 375 4.38 -11.47 -1.25
N ALA A 376 4.65 -12.65 -1.80
CA ALA A 376 4.33 -12.94 -3.18
C ALA A 376 2.82 -13.00 -3.41
N LEU A 377 2.40 -12.48 -4.56
CA LEU A 377 1.04 -12.56 -5.06
C LEU A 377 0.95 -13.72 -6.08
N PRO A 378 -0.08 -14.56 -6.00
CA PRO A 378 -0.25 -15.64 -6.95
C PRO A 378 -0.68 -15.11 -8.31
N LEU A 379 -0.19 -15.72 -9.39
CA LEU A 379 -0.72 -15.47 -10.72
C LEU A 379 -2.10 -16.14 -10.91
N PRO A 380 -2.92 -15.69 -11.88
CA PRO A 380 -4.24 -16.25 -12.13
C PRO A 380 -4.22 -17.75 -12.38
N PRO A 381 -5.24 -18.52 -11.93
CA PRO A 381 -5.39 -19.93 -12.27
C PRO A 381 -5.43 -20.14 -13.79
N GLY A 382 -4.79 -21.20 -14.28
CA GLY A 382 -4.69 -21.49 -15.70
C GLY A 382 -3.50 -20.84 -16.41
N LEU A 383 -2.83 -19.90 -15.75
CA LEU A 383 -1.56 -19.38 -16.23
C LEU A 383 -0.45 -20.35 -15.82
N GLY A 384 0.30 -20.85 -16.80
CA GLY A 384 1.47 -21.72 -16.56
C GLY A 384 2.65 -20.95 -15.97
N ASP A 385 3.77 -21.66 -15.82
CA ASP A 385 5.02 -21.00 -15.45
C ASP A 385 5.41 -19.95 -16.50
N ILE A 386 5.73 -18.75 -16.04
CA ILE A 386 6.09 -17.63 -16.91
C ILE A 386 7.58 -17.31 -16.84
N PRO A 387 8.20 -16.85 -17.95
CA PRO A 387 9.55 -16.32 -17.92
C PRO A 387 9.61 -15.02 -17.10
N PRO A 388 10.80 -14.66 -16.56
CA PRO A 388 10.94 -13.44 -15.76
C PRO A 388 10.52 -12.19 -16.53
N LEU A 389 9.55 -11.46 -16.01
CA LEU A 389 9.11 -10.17 -16.54
C LEU A 389 9.07 -9.10 -15.42
N LEU A 390 9.46 -7.89 -15.79
CA LEU A 390 9.49 -6.72 -14.91
C LEU A 390 8.40 -5.75 -15.35
N ALA A 391 7.45 -5.44 -14.47
CA ALA A 391 6.44 -4.42 -14.71
C ALA A 391 6.72 -3.18 -13.84
N LEU A 392 6.64 -1.99 -14.41
CA LEU A 392 7.12 -0.76 -13.77
C LEU A 392 6.01 0.16 -13.23
N GLY A 393 4.74 -0.22 -13.44
CA GLY A 393 3.60 0.54 -12.91
C GLY A 393 3.39 1.89 -13.61
N ALA A 394 2.65 2.77 -12.94
CA ALA A 394 2.47 4.16 -13.29
C ALA A 394 3.45 5.05 -12.49
N ASP A 395 3.49 6.35 -12.74
CA ASP A 395 4.36 7.25 -11.98
C ASP A 395 3.78 7.61 -10.60
N MET A 396 2.46 7.81 -10.50
CA MET A 396 1.80 8.13 -9.23
C MET A 396 1.60 6.87 -8.38
N LYS A 397 1.78 7.00 -7.07
CA LYS A 397 1.69 5.87 -6.10
C LYS A 397 2.44 4.63 -6.61
N ASN A 398 3.58 4.87 -7.23
CA ASN A 398 4.33 3.86 -7.96
C ASN A 398 4.68 2.65 -7.11
N THR A 399 4.58 1.50 -7.76
CA THR A 399 5.16 0.21 -7.38
C THR A 399 5.76 -0.42 -8.64
N PHE A 400 6.70 -1.36 -8.48
CA PHE A 400 7.12 -2.25 -9.56
C PHE A 400 6.80 -3.70 -9.18
N CYS A 401 6.77 -4.59 -10.18
CA CYS A 401 6.44 -5.99 -9.99
C CYS A 401 7.47 -6.89 -10.67
N LEU A 402 8.02 -7.84 -9.92
CA LEU A 402 8.90 -8.90 -10.39
C LEU A 402 8.06 -10.17 -10.50
N ALA A 403 7.74 -10.62 -11.72
CA ALA A 403 6.93 -11.82 -11.93
C ALA A 403 7.72 -12.91 -12.64
N ARG A 404 7.67 -14.16 -12.14
CA ARG A 404 8.26 -15.34 -12.76
C ARG A 404 7.63 -16.63 -12.20
N GLY A 405 7.67 -17.69 -12.96
CA GLY A 405 7.05 -18.95 -12.54
C GLY A 405 5.56 -18.75 -12.31
N SER A 406 5.08 -19.06 -11.13
CA SER A 406 3.67 -18.92 -10.72
C SER A 406 3.39 -17.77 -9.78
N GLU A 407 4.37 -16.88 -9.53
CA GLU A 407 4.31 -15.85 -8.52
C GLU A 407 4.74 -14.47 -9.03
N ALA A 408 4.22 -13.44 -8.38
CA ALA A 408 4.60 -12.05 -8.58
C ALA A 408 4.96 -11.39 -7.24
N VAL A 409 6.08 -10.70 -7.18
CA VAL A 409 6.49 -9.88 -6.02
C VAL A 409 6.26 -8.42 -6.36
N LEU A 410 5.23 -7.84 -5.74
CA LEU A 410 4.93 -6.42 -5.86
C LEU A 410 5.74 -5.65 -4.83
N SER A 411 6.43 -4.59 -5.27
CA SER A 411 7.25 -3.75 -4.41
C SER A 411 6.42 -2.95 -3.41
N GLN A 412 7.10 -2.33 -2.46
CA GLN A 412 6.53 -1.28 -1.62
C GLN A 412 6.15 -0.03 -2.43
N HIS A 413 5.27 0.77 -1.85
CA HIS A 413 4.87 2.06 -2.37
C HIS A 413 6.04 3.07 -2.34
N PHE A 414 6.26 3.80 -3.44
CA PHE A 414 7.29 4.84 -3.55
C PHE A 414 6.73 6.25 -3.61
N GLY A 415 5.49 6.44 -4.01
CA GLY A 415 4.89 7.75 -4.25
C GLY A 415 4.97 8.17 -5.71
N ASP A 416 5.09 9.46 -5.97
CA ASP A 416 5.16 10.00 -7.32
C ASP A 416 6.61 10.05 -7.81
N LEU A 417 6.94 9.31 -8.86
CA LEU A 417 8.27 9.30 -9.47
C LEU A 417 8.65 10.66 -10.07
N GLY A 418 7.69 11.53 -10.34
CA GLY A 418 7.92 12.90 -10.76
C GLY A 418 8.50 13.82 -9.69
N GLU A 419 8.37 13.45 -8.41
CA GLU A 419 8.92 14.21 -7.29
C GLU A 419 10.44 14.03 -7.14
N GLU A 420 11.12 15.12 -6.73
CA GLU A 420 12.58 15.15 -6.61
C GLU A 420 13.10 14.06 -5.64
N GLY A 421 14.03 13.23 -6.12
CA GLY A 421 14.71 12.18 -5.34
C GLY A 421 13.94 10.87 -5.19
N ILE A 422 12.65 10.81 -5.49
CA ILE A 422 11.84 9.57 -5.42
C ILE A 422 12.34 8.55 -6.44
N GLU A 423 12.58 8.98 -7.69
CA GLU A 423 13.06 8.09 -8.75
C GLU A 423 14.40 7.42 -8.39
N GLN A 424 15.29 8.14 -7.71
CA GLN A 424 16.58 7.58 -7.30
C GLN A 424 16.39 6.47 -6.24
N GLN A 425 15.54 6.69 -5.24
CA GLN A 425 15.22 5.65 -4.24
C GLN A 425 14.55 4.43 -4.89
N TRP A 426 13.65 4.67 -5.84
CA TRP A 426 12.97 3.64 -6.60
C TRP A 426 13.94 2.78 -7.41
N ARG A 427 14.88 3.39 -8.13
CA ARG A 427 15.92 2.66 -8.90
C ARG A 427 16.82 1.82 -7.99
N SER A 428 17.25 2.39 -6.87
CA SER A 428 18.07 1.67 -5.88
C SER A 428 17.35 0.48 -5.29
N ALA A 429 16.06 0.63 -4.94
CA ALA A 429 15.24 -0.45 -4.42
C ALA A 429 14.98 -1.53 -5.47
N LEU A 430 14.72 -1.16 -6.73
CA LEU A 430 14.55 -2.10 -7.83
C LEU A 430 15.82 -2.94 -8.04
N GLN A 431 16.98 -2.29 -8.11
CA GLN A 431 18.26 -2.97 -8.26
C GLN A 431 18.53 -3.94 -7.10
N LEU A 432 18.26 -3.50 -5.88
CA LEU A 432 18.44 -4.34 -4.69
C LEU A 432 17.49 -5.53 -4.71
N MET A 433 16.21 -5.35 -5.03
CA MET A 433 15.25 -6.44 -5.10
C MET A 433 15.58 -7.43 -6.22
N GLN A 434 16.03 -6.95 -7.39
CA GLN A 434 16.52 -7.84 -8.45
C GLN A 434 17.72 -8.68 -7.97
N SER A 435 18.65 -8.07 -7.22
CA SER A 435 19.80 -8.80 -6.65
C SER A 435 19.35 -9.84 -5.61
N ILE A 436 18.47 -9.45 -4.68
CA ILE A 436 17.94 -10.33 -3.62
C ILE A 436 17.25 -11.55 -4.21
N TYR A 437 16.41 -11.35 -5.23
CA TYR A 437 15.66 -12.43 -5.86
C TYR A 437 16.42 -13.13 -6.99
N ALA A 438 17.69 -12.76 -7.25
CA ALA A 438 18.44 -13.21 -8.43
C ALA A 438 17.57 -13.14 -9.70
N PHE A 439 16.93 -11.99 -9.87
CA PHE A 439 15.93 -11.74 -10.90
C PHE A 439 16.53 -11.00 -12.08
N VAL A 440 16.59 -11.69 -13.22
CA VAL A 440 17.04 -11.09 -14.49
C VAL A 440 15.84 -11.08 -15.44
N PRO A 441 15.25 -9.91 -15.70
CA PRO A 441 14.08 -9.82 -16.57
C PRO A 441 14.43 -10.16 -18.02
N GLN A 442 13.53 -10.83 -18.70
CA GLN A 442 13.62 -11.11 -20.14
C GLN A 442 12.81 -10.08 -20.96
N ARG A 443 11.86 -9.39 -20.35
CA ARG A 443 11.08 -8.30 -20.94
C ARG A 443 10.60 -7.33 -19.86
N VAL A 444 10.26 -6.13 -20.29
CA VAL A 444 9.76 -5.06 -19.42
C VAL A 444 8.36 -4.65 -19.86
N VAL A 445 7.49 -4.38 -18.90
CA VAL A 445 6.11 -3.97 -19.12
C VAL A 445 5.91 -2.59 -18.53
N VAL A 446 5.31 -1.68 -19.29
CA VAL A 446 5.09 -0.29 -18.88
C VAL A 446 3.67 0.16 -19.18
N ASP A 447 3.29 1.27 -18.57
CA ASP A 447 2.07 1.99 -18.91
C ASP A 447 2.14 2.55 -20.34
N ALA A 448 0.99 2.67 -20.99
CA ALA A 448 0.88 3.25 -22.33
C ALA A 448 1.24 4.75 -22.37
N HIS A 449 1.35 5.42 -21.22
CA HIS A 449 1.69 6.84 -21.14
C HIS A 449 3.18 7.08 -21.43
N PRO A 450 3.54 7.73 -22.57
CA PRO A 450 4.93 7.87 -23.00
C PRO A 450 5.74 8.85 -22.13
N GLY A 451 5.06 9.73 -21.42
CA GLY A 451 5.66 10.75 -20.56
C GLY A 451 5.99 10.27 -19.15
N TYR A 452 5.59 9.06 -18.76
CA TYR A 452 5.94 8.54 -17.44
C TYR A 452 7.44 8.27 -17.31
N ARG A 453 8.03 8.61 -16.18
CA ARG A 453 9.45 8.38 -15.90
C ARG A 453 9.78 6.88 -15.91
N SER A 454 8.88 6.06 -15.39
CA SER A 454 8.98 4.60 -15.47
C SER A 454 9.06 4.11 -16.91
N THR A 455 8.22 4.64 -17.81
CA THR A 455 8.22 4.31 -19.25
C THR A 455 9.50 4.79 -19.94
N GLN A 456 9.92 6.02 -19.67
CA GLN A 456 11.15 6.59 -20.25
C GLN A 456 12.40 5.83 -19.78
N TRP A 457 12.47 5.47 -18.51
CA TRP A 457 13.57 4.68 -18.01
C TRP A 457 13.62 3.29 -18.66
N ALA A 458 12.47 2.62 -18.80
CA ALA A 458 12.37 1.31 -19.46
C ALA A 458 12.88 1.35 -20.90
N ALA A 459 12.63 2.42 -21.64
CA ALA A 459 13.10 2.60 -23.01
C ALA A 459 14.64 2.63 -23.13
N SER A 460 15.35 2.89 -22.02
CA SER A 460 16.81 2.83 -21.98
C SER A 460 17.38 1.42 -21.76
N LEU A 461 16.55 0.44 -21.44
CA LEU A 461 16.97 -0.93 -21.18
C LEU A 461 17.07 -1.72 -22.49
N PRO A 462 18.07 -2.62 -22.63
CA PRO A 462 18.23 -3.48 -23.81
C PRO A 462 17.31 -4.70 -23.72
N LEU A 463 16.00 -4.50 -23.52
CA LEU A 463 15.01 -5.54 -23.33
C LEU A 463 13.77 -5.27 -24.18
N PRO A 464 13.05 -6.31 -24.63
CA PRO A 464 11.74 -6.16 -25.24
C PRO A 464 10.80 -5.38 -24.32
N LEU A 465 10.15 -4.36 -24.86
CA LEU A 465 9.22 -3.50 -24.13
C LEU A 465 7.79 -3.78 -24.58
N GLU A 466 6.91 -4.03 -23.61
CA GLU A 466 5.47 -4.17 -23.83
C GLU A 466 4.72 -3.05 -23.13
N THR A 467 3.73 -2.46 -23.82
CA THR A 467 2.86 -1.43 -23.26
C THR A 467 1.50 -2.00 -22.93
N VAL A 468 0.93 -1.56 -21.80
CA VAL A 468 -0.39 -1.93 -21.32
C VAL A 468 -1.20 -0.69 -21.03
N LEU A 469 -2.47 -0.68 -21.44
CA LEU A 469 -3.39 0.41 -21.13
C LEU A 469 -3.62 0.52 -19.63
N HIS A 470 -3.59 1.73 -19.09
CA HIS A 470 -3.71 2.03 -17.68
C HIS A 470 -4.96 1.38 -17.05
N HIS A 471 -6.11 1.59 -17.64
CA HIS A 471 -7.40 1.08 -17.15
C HIS A 471 -7.55 -0.44 -17.31
N HIS A 472 -6.91 -1.03 -18.32
CA HIS A 472 -6.82 -2.49 -18.44
C HIS A 472 -6.01 -3.08 -17.27
N ALA A 473 -4.89 -2.44 -16.91
CA ALA A 473 -4.09 -2.88 -15.77
C ALA A 473 -4.85 -2.79 -14.43
N HIS A 474 -5.65 -1.74 -14.22
CA HIS A 474 -6.55 -1.66 -13.06
C HIS A 474 -7.52 -2.84 -12.98
N ALA A 475 -8.21 -3.13 -14.08
CA ALA A 475 -9.16 -4.24 -14.13
C ALA A 475 -8.49 -5.60 -13.93
N ALA A 476 -7.36 -5.83 -14.59
CA ALA A 476 -6.61 -7.09 -14.50
C ALA A 476 -6.05 -7.33 -13.08
N ALA A 477 -5.58 -6.30 -12.39
CA ALA A 477 -5.12 -6.43 -11.01
C ALA A 477 -6.25 -6.88 -10.08
N CYS A 478 -7.45 -6.30 -10.22
CA CYS A 478 -8.62 -6.69 -9.45
C CYS A 478 -9.08 -8.12 -9.77
N LEU A 479 -9.12 -8.51 -11.05
CA LEU A 479 -9.43 -9.88 -11.46
C LEU A 479 -8.45 -10.89 -10.86
N ALA A 480 -7.16 -10.60 -10.93
CA ALA A 480 -6.12 -11.51 -10.43
C ALA A 480 -6.16 -11.65 -8.91
N GLU A 481 -6.44 -10.59 -8.18
CA GLU A 481 -6.66 -10.62 -6.74
C GLU A 481 -7.79 -11.58 -6.35
N HIS A 482 -8.88 -11.55 -7.12
CA HIS A 482 -10.03 -12.44 -6.94
C HIS A 482 -9.85 -13.84 -7.55
N ARG A 483 -8.65 -14.17 -7.99
CA ARG A 483 -8.34 -15.48 -8.57
C ARG A 483 -9.19 -15.82 -9.80
N TRP A 484 -9.62 -14.82 -10.56
CA TRP A 484 -10.32 -15.02 -11.81
C TRP A 484 -9.45 -15.88 -12.74
N PRO A 485 -9.98 -17.00 -13.28
CA PRO A 485 -9.14 -17.90 -14.09
C PRO A 485 -8.80 -17.27 -15.44
N LEU A 486 -7.69 -17.70 -16.03
CA LEU A 486 -7.22 -17.21 -17.33
C LEU A 486 -8.27 -17.38 -18.46
N ASP A 487 -9.04 -18.46 -18.39
CA ASP A 487 -10.12 -18.83 -19.29
C ASP A 487 -11.52 -18.51 -18.72
N GLY A 488 -11.59 -17.65 -17.69
CA GLY A 488 -12.84 -17.26 -17.03
C GLY A 488 -13.79 -16.42 -17.87
N GLY A 489 -13.36 -16.04 -19.07
CA GLY A 489 -14.15 -15.21 -19.99
C GLY A 489 -14.05 -13.72 -19.73
N ASP A 490 -14.87 -12.97 -20.46
CA ASP A 490 -14.93 -11.51 -20.38
C ASP A 490 -15.74 -11.05 -19.17
N VAL A 491 -15.36 -9.89 -18.64
CA VAL A 491 -16.11 -9.16 -17.61
C VAL A 491 -16.36 -7.71 -18.08
N ILE A 492 -17.35 -7.05 -17.47
CA ILE A 492 -17.51 -5.61 -17.60
C ILE A 492 -16.68 -4.94 -16.50
N ALA A 493 -15.86 -3.95 -16.85
CA ALA A 493 -15.08 -3.18 -15.90
C ALA A 493 -15.54 -1.71 -15.89
N LEU A 494 -15.92 -1.21 -14.72
CA LEU A 494 -16.01 0.21 -14.42
C LEU A 494 -14.66 0.64 -13.84
N THR A 495 -13.89 1.40 -14.63
CA THR A 495 -12.59 1.90 -14.22
C THR A 495 -12.68 3.41 -14.03
N LEU A 496 -12.66 3.83 -12.76
CA LEU A 496 -12.91 5.21 -12.34
C LEU A 496 -11.65 5.80 -11.71
N ASP A 497 -11.08 6.77 -12.38
CA ASP A 497 -9.77 7.32 -12.02
C ASP A 497 -9.66 8.82 -12.26
N GLY A 498 -8.53 9.39 -11.89
CA GLY A 498 -8.16 10.75 -12.25
C GLY A 498 -7.89 10.87 -13.75
N ILE A 499 -6.81 10.27 -14.22
CA ILE A 499 -6.43 10.21 -15.63
C ILE A 499 -5.55 8.98 -15.86
N GLY A 500 -5.79 8.26 -16.96
CA GLY A 500 -4.91 7.22 -17.47
C GLY A 500 -4.90 7.22 -19.00
N MET A 501 -3.81 6.74 -19.60
CA MET A 501 -3.70 6.67 -21.06
C MET A 501 -4.56 5.52 -21.60
N GLY A 502 -5.49 5.86 -22.45
CA GLY A 502 -6.34 4.95 -23.19
C GLY A 502 -5.86 4.73 -24.63
N GLU A 503 -6.75 4.17 -25.45
CA GLU A 503 -6.47 3.91 -26.87
C GLU A 503 -6.23 5.20 -27.65
N ASN A 504 -5.34 5.13 -28.63
CA ASN A 504 -5.04 6.25 -29.55
C ASN A 504 -4.64 7.56 -28.85
N GLY A 505 -4.07 7.48 -27.65
CA GLY A 505 -3.67 8.64 -26.88
C GLY A 505 -4.82 9.38 -26.18
N ALA A 506 -6.02 8.79 -26.13
CA ALA A 506 -7.13 9.33 -25.35
C ALA A 506 -6.80 9.34 -23.85
N LEU A 507 -7.25 10.35 -23.14
CA LEU A 507 -7.13 10.41 -21.68
C LEU A 507 -8.43 9.91 -21.05
N TRP A 508 -8.36 8.77 -20.40
CA TRP A 508 -9.49 8.12 -19.76
C TRP A 508 -9.51 8.37 -18.24
N GLY A 509 -10.67 8.14 -17.63
CA GLY A 509 -10.83 8.24 -16.17
C GLY A 509 -12.25 7.93 -15.69
N GLY A 510 -13.17 7.60 -16.58
CA GLY A 510 -14.54 7.24 -16.22
C GLY A 510 -15.15 6.29 -17.24
N GLU A 511 -14.57 5.08 -17.38
CA GLU A 511 -14.81 4.20 -18.52
C GLU A 511 -15.57 2.93 -18.12
N CYS A 512 -16.39 2.46 -19.07
CA CYS A 512 -16.95 1.11 -19.10
C CYS A 512 -16.21 0.31 -20.19
N LEU A 513 -15.61 -0.80 -19.77
CA LEU A 513 -14.76 -1.61 -20.63
C LEU A 513 -15.25 -3.07 -20.63
N ARG A 514 -15.07 -3.78 -21.74
CA ARG A 514 -15.07 -5.24 -21.77
C ARG A 514 -13.63 -5.71 -21.65
N VAL A 515 -13.33 -6.51 -20.66
CA VAL A 515 -11.95 -6.93 -20.40
C VAL A 515 -11.86 -8.42 -20.08
N ASN A 516 -10.74 -8.98 -20.47
CA ASN A 516 -10.15 -10.21 -19.93
C ASN A 516 -8.64 -9.95 -19.74
N TYR A 517 -7.84 -10.93 -19.37
CA TYR A 517 -6.40 -10.71 -19.17
C TYR A 517 -5.62 -10.36 -20.45
N ARG A 518 -6.16 -10.57 -21.64
CA ARG A 518 -5.47 -10.31 -22.91
C ARG A 518 -5.99 -9.10 -23.64
N GLU A 519 -7.29 -8.87 -23.55
CA GLU A 519 -8.03 -7.90 -24.36
C GLU A 519 -8.74 -6.86 -23.49
N CYS A 520 -8.84 -5.67 -24.05
CA CYS A 520 -9.58 -4.55 -23.48
C CYS A 520 -10.31 -3.83 -24.62
N GLU A 521 -11.62 -3.66 -24.51
CA GLU A 521 -12.46 -2.95 -25.47
C GLU A 521 -13.22 -1.84 -24.75
N HIS A 522 -13.15 -0.64 -25.29
CA HIS A 522 -13.90 0.50 -24.78
C HIS A 522 -15.36 0.42 -25.21
N LEU A 523 -16.29 0.49 -24.27
CA LEU A 523 -17.72 0.39 -24.52
C LEU A 523 -18.46 1.71 -24.34
N GLY A 524 -17.92 2.64 -23.57
CA GLY A 524 -18.50 3.92 -23.26
C GLY A 524 -17.95 4.51 -21.96
N GLY A 525 -18.45 5.67 -21.56
CA GLY A 525 -17.98 6.32 -20.35
C GLY A 525 -18.50 7.74 -20.16
N LEU A 526 -17.80 8.50 -19.34
CA LEU A 526 -17.99 9.93 -19.22
C LEU A 526 -17.55 10.64 -20.52
N PRO A 527 -18.23 11.70 -20.93
CA PRO A 527 -17.76 12.50 -22.06
C PRO A 527 -16.44 13.19 -21.72
N ALA A 528 -15.57 13.33 -22.73
CA ALA A 528 -14.31 14.01 -22.56
C ALA A 528 -14.51 15.52 -22.40
N VAL A 529 -13.94 16.10 -21.34
CA VAL A 529 -13.98 17.53 -21.00
C VAL A 529 -12.57 18.10 -21.02
N ALA A 530 -12.42 19.35 -21.41
CA ALA A 530 -11.12 20.01 -21.45
C ALA A 530 -10.51 20.14 -20.04
N LEU A 531 -9.18 20.05 -19.99
CA LEU A 531 -8.36 20.28 -18.79
C LEU A 531 -7.59 21.60 -18.96
N PRO A 532 -8.17 22.76 -18.61
CA PRO A 532 -7.56 24.06 -18.87
C PRO A 532 -6.27 24.25 -18.09
N GLY A 533 -5.15 24.41 -18.78
CA GLY A 533 -3.83 24.48 -18.18
C GLY A 533 -3.16 23.12 -17.96
N GLY A 534 -3.70 22.03 -18.54
CA GLY A 534 -3.15 20.67 -18.38
C GLY A 534 -3.06 20.26 -16.91
N ASP A 535 -1.86 20.06 -16.40
CA ASP A 535 -1.61 19.65 -15.01
C ASP A 535 -2.18 20.61 -13.95
N LEU A 536 -2.37 21.89 -14.29
CA LEU A 536 -3.02 22.85 -13.40
C LEU A 536 -4.49 22.48 -13.13
N ALA A 537 -5.18 21.85 -14.06
CA ALA A 537 -6.55 21.38 -13.84
C ALA A 537 -6.61 20.30 -12.75
N ALA A 538 -5.60 19.45 -12.63
CA ALA A 538 -5.52 18.46 -11.57
C ALA A 538 -5.25 19.07 -10.17
N ARG A 539 -4.76 20.31 -10.12
CA ARG A 539 -4.42 21.02 -8.87
C ARG A 539 -5.42 22.11 -8.49
N GLN A 540 -6.17 22.64 -9.45
CA GLN A 540 -7.08 23.77 -9.26
C GLN A 540 -8.51 23.39 -9.64
N PRO A 541 -9.35 22.96 -8.69
CA PRO A 541 -10.72 22.47 -8.92
C PRO A 541 -11.60 23.41 -9.72
N TRP A 542 -11.45 24.72 -9.54
CA TRP A 542 -12.22 25.74 -10.25
C TRP A 542 -12.05 25.70 -11.77
N ARG A 543 -10.90 25.24 -12.26
CA ARG A 543 -10.66 25.06 -13.72
C ARG A 543 -11.55 23.96 -14.29
N ASN A 544 -11.77 22.91 -13.53
CA ASN A 544 -12.65 21.81 -13.93
C ASN A 544 -14.11 22.24 -13.90
N LEU A 545 -14.54 22.99 -12.88
CA LEU A 545 -15.89 23.56 -12.85
C LEU A 545 -16.13 24.47 -14.06
N LEU A 546 -15.20 25.37 -14.39
CA LEU A 546 -15.29 26.23 -15.57
C LEU A 546 -15.41 25.40 -16.85
N ALA A 547 -14.56 24.38 -17.03
CA ALA A 547 -14.59 23.54 -18.23
C ALA A 547 -15.92 22.80 -18.38
N HIS A 548 -16.47 22.25 -17.29
CA HIS A 548 -17.80 21.62 -17.29
C HIS A 548 -18.92 22.62 -17.59
N CYS A 549 -18.88 23.80 -17.00
CA CYS A 549 -19.85 24.87 -17.29
C CYS A 549 -19.83 25.26 -18.77
N LEU A 550 -18.65 25.51 -19.33
CA LEU A 550 -18.52 25.86 -20.74
C LEU A 550 -18.97 24.75 -21.70
N ALA A 551 -18.79 23.50 -21.31
CA ALA A 551 -19.16 22.34 -22.14
C ALA A 551 -20.66 22.01 -22.08
N PHE A 552 -21.33 22.20 -20.95
CA PHE A 552 -22.66 21.62 -20.71
C PHE A 552 -23.72 22.61 -20.26
N VAL A 553 -23.36 23.82 -19.85
CA VAL A 553 -24.29 24.78 -19.22
C VAL A 553 -24.14 26.14 -19.86
N PRO A 554 -24.84 26.41 -20.98
CA PRO A 554 -24.70 27.68 -21.71
C PRO A 554 -24.97 28.93 -20.86
N ASP A 555 -25.89 28.83 -19.92
CA ASP A 555 -26.33 29.88 -18.96
C ASP A 555 -25.65 29.75 -17.58
N TRP A 556 -24.46 29.18 -17.50
CA TRP A 556 -23.77 28.90 -16.25
C TRP A 556 -23.58 30.15 -15.36
N GLN A 557 -23.50 31.32 -15.96
CA GLN A 557 -23.31 32.57 -15.23
C GLN A 557 -24.50 32.95 -14.36
N ASP A 558 -25.68 32.39 -14.57
CA ASP A 558 -26.89 32.69 -13.85
C ASP A 558 -26.98 31.87 -12.54
N TYR A 559 -26.13 30.85 -12.35
CA TYR A 559 -26.15 29.97 -11.17
C TYR A 559 -25.22 30.47 -10.06
N PRO A 560 -25.71 30.52 -8.80
CA PRO A 560 -24.90 30.94 -7.67
C PRO A 560 -23.62 30.09 -7.47
N GLN A 561 -23.69 28.79 -7.77
CA GLN A 561 -22.59 27.84 -7.64
C GLN A 561 -21.41 28.18 -8.57
N ALA A 562 -21.64 28.90 -9.65
CA ALA A 562 -20.61 29.35 -10.58
C ALA A 562 -20.20 30.82 -10.39
N ALA A 563 -20.74 31.50 -9.37
CA ALA A 563 -20.53 32.94 -9.17
C ALA A 563 -19.06 33.34 -9.03
N THR A 564 -18.25 32.50 -8.39
CA THR A 564 -16.80 32.74 -8.20
C THR A 564 -16.03 32.70 -9.52
N LEU A 565 -16.50 31.95 -10.52
CA LEU A 565 -15.88 31.87 -11.84
C LEU A 565 -15.98 33.18 -12.61
N ARG A 566 -17.04 33.99 -12.37
CA ARG A 566 -17.25 35.28 -13.02
C ARG A 566 -16.16 36.30 -12.71
N GLN A 567 -15.50 36.14 -11.54
CA GLN A 567 -14.43 37.03 -11.07
C GLN A 567 -13.06 36.67 -11.64
N ARG A 568 -12.97 35.55 -12.37
CA ARG A 568 -11.73 35.05 -12.97
C ARG A 568 -11.61 35.47 -14.44
N ASN A 569 -10.40 35.38 -14.96
CA ASN A 569 -10.18 35.62 -16.38
C ASN A 569 -10.66 34.43 -17.24
N TRP A 570 -11.93 34.05 -17.04
CA TRP A 570 -12.55 32.94 -17.75
C TRP A 570 -12.61 33.10 -19.27
N PRO A 571 -12.78 34.31 -19.88
CA PRO A 571 -12.83 34.43 -21.32
C PRO A 571 -11.51 34.00 -21.98
N LEU A 572 -10.38 34.29 -21.36
CA LEU A 572 -9.08 33.85 -21.88
C LEU A 572 -8.95 32.31 -21.85
N LEU A 573 -9.40 31.69 -20.77
CA LEU A 573 -9.40 30.23 -20.66
C LEU A 573 -10.39 29.59 -21.64
N ALA A 574 -11.55 30.17 -21.84
CA ALA A 574 -12.52 29.73 -22.85
C ALA A 574 -11.92 29.73 -24.26
N GLN A 575 -11.21 30.80 -24.64
CA GLN A 575 -10.48 30.86 -25.90
C GLN A 575 -9.36 29.82 -26.02
N ALA A 576 -8.63 29.57 -24.90
CA ALA A 576 -7.59 28.54 -24.84
C ALA A 576 -8.19 27.14 -25.06
N ILE A 577 -9.32 26.83 -24.43
CA ILE A 577 -10.07 25.58 -24.61
C ILE A 577 -10.53 25.43 -26.07
N GLU A 578 -11.15 26.48 -26.63
CA GLU A 578 -11.66 26.48 -28.02
C GLU A 578 -10.53 26.22 -29.03
N ARG A 579 -9.35 26.80 -28.80
CA ARG A 579 -8.18 26.65 -29.65
C ARG A 579 -7.32 25.43 -29.34
N GLY A 580 -7.67 24.65 -28.33
CA GLY A 580 -6.89 23.48 -27.86
C GLY A 580 -5.51 23.82 -27.29
N ILE A 581 -5.33 25.06 -26.79
CA ILE A 581 -4.05 25.52 -26.24
C ILE A 581 -3.93 25.08 -24.78
N ASN A 582 -3.01 24.15 -24.50
CA ASN A 582 -2.77 23.58 -23.18
C ASN A 582 -4.08 23.19 -22.46
N ALA A 583 -4.98 22.56 -23.21
CA ALA A 583 -6.29 22.14 -22.72
C ALA A 583 -6.66 20.76 -23.32
N PRO A 584 -5.88 19.70 -23.00
CA PRO A 584 -6.21 18.35 -23.44
C PRO A 584 -7.58 17.94 -22.89
N ARG A 585 -8.24 16.98 -23.55
CA ARG A 585 -9.57 16.51 -23.14
C ARG A 585 -9.45 15.15 -22.48
N ALA A 586 -10.17 14.95 -21.38
CA ALA A 586 -10.20 13.69 -20.63
C ALA A 586 -11.62 13.36 -20.15
N SER A 587 -11.97 12.09 -20.16
CA SER A 587 -13.19 11.54 -19.55
C SER A 587 -13.02 11.30 -18.04
N SER A 588 -12.39 12.24 -17.34
CA SER A 588 -11.93 12.10 -15.96
C SER A 588 -13.06 12.14 -14.93
N CYS A 589 -13.27 11.02 -14.23
CA CYS A 589 -14.17 10.97 -13.09
C CYS A 589 -13.61 11.80 -11.91
N GLY A 590 -12.31 11.75 -11.65
CA GLY A 590 -11.68 12.56 -10.62
C GLY A 590 -11.85 14.05 -10.82
N ARG A 591 -11.76 14.56 -12.05
CA ARG A 591 -11.98 15.98 -12.34
C ARG A 591 -13.44 16.39 -12.25
N LEU A 592 -14.37 15.46 -12.48
CA LEU A 592 -15.79 15.69 -12.22
C LEU A 592 -16.06 15.89 -10.70
N PHE A 593 -15.45 15.07 -9.86
CA PHE A 593 -15.50 15.26 -8.41
C PHE A 593 -14.96 16.64 -7.99
N ASP A 594 -13.84 17.06 -8.56
CA ASP A 594 -13.24 18.37 -8.29
C ASP A 594 -14.18 19.51 -8.68
N ALA A 595 -14.83 19.41 -9.84
CA ALA A 595 -15.80 20.41 -10.32
C ALA A 595 -17.01 20.54 -9.39
N VAL A 596 -17.59 19.42 -8.98
CA VAL A 596 -18.73 19.40 -8.04
C VAL A 596 -18.34 19.94 -6.67
N ALA A 597 -17.18 19.54 -6.14
CA ALA A 597 -16.67 20.03 -4.86
C ALA A 597 -16.44 21.56 -4.89
N CYS A 598 -15.89 22.07 -5.99
CA CYS A 598 -15.72 23.51 -6.18
C CYS A 598 -17.07 24.26 -6.21
N ALA A 599 -18.08 23.72 -6.90
CA ALA A 599 -19.42 24.29 -6.96
C ALA A 599 -20.12 24.35 -5.60
N LEU A 600 -19.72 23.50 -4.64
CA LEU A 600 -20.24 23.47 -3.27
C LEU A 600 -19.36 24.18 -2.25
N ASP A 601 -18.34 24.92 -2.68
CA ASP A 601 -17.38 25.60 -1.82
C ASP A 601 -16.65 24.67 -0.81
N CYS A 602 -16.58 23.39 -1.09
CA CYS A 602 -15.86 22.43 -0.24
C CYS A 602 -14.44 22.09 -0.73
N ALA A 603 -14.04 22.61 -1.91
CA ALA A 603 -12.69 22.47 -2.43
C ALA A 603 -11.86 23.73 -2.19
N PRO A 604 -10.55 23.61 -1.90
CA PRO A 604 -9.66 24.76 -1.83
C PRO A 604 -9.38 25.32 -3.23
N GLU A 605 -8.83 26.53 -3.30
CA GLU A 605 -8.40 27.15 -4.56
C GLU A 605 -7.38 26.29 -5.31
N SER A 606 -6.44 25.73 -4.58
CA SER A 606 -5.44 24.79 -5.06
C SER A 606 -5.33 23.61 -4.09
N LEU A 607 -5.40 22.42 -4.62
CA LEU A 607 -5.26 21.18 -3.83
C LEU A 607 -3.87 21.09 -3.22
N SER A 608 -3.81 20.71 -1.95
CA SER A 608 -2.56 20.44 -1.24
C SER A 608 -2.15 18.96 -1.28
N TYR A 609 -3.06 18.09 -1.70
CA TYR A 609 -2.81 16.67 -1.95
C TYR A 609 -3.84 16.11 -2.93
N GLU A 610 -3.49 14.99 -3.57
CA GLU A 610 -4.36 14.31 -4.52
C GLU A 610 -5.65 13.82 -3.86
N GLY A 611 -6.79 14.11 -4.50
CA GLY A 611 -8.11 13.69 -4.02
C GLY A 611 -8.68 14.54 -2.87
N GLU A 612 -8.03 15.62 -2.48
CA GLU A 612 -8.50 16.49 -1.37
C GLU A 612 -9.94 16.95 -1.56
N ALA A 613 -10.28 17.46 -2.74
CA ALA A 613 -11.63 17.91 -3.06
C ALA A 613 -12.66 16.76 -3.00
N ALA A 614 -12.32 15.61 -3.57
CA ALA A 614 -13.17 14.45 -3.57
C ALA A 614 -13.41 13.88 -2.17
N CYS A 615 -12.39 13.84 -1.32
CA CYS A 615 -12.52 13.39 0.08
C CYS A 615 -13.41 14.32 0.90
N ARG A 616 -13.27 15.64 0.72
CA ARG A 616 -14.13 16.63 1.38
C ARG A 616 -15.59 16.54 0.90
N LEU A 617 -15.78 16.32 -0.40
CA LEU A 617 -17.12 16.11 -0.99
C LEU A 617 -17.78 14.85 -0.46
N GLU A 618 -17.04 13.76 -0.31
CA GLU A 618 -17.53 12.52 0.30
C GLU A 618 -17.95 12.73 1.75
N ALA A 619 -17.11 13.42 2.54
CA ALA A 619 -17.42 13.73 3.94
C ALA A 619 -18.68 14.59 4.06
N LEU A 620 -18.86 15.58 3.16
CA LEU A 620 -20.06 16.41 3.11
C LEU A 620 -21.31 15.58 2.75
N ALA A 621 -21.22 14.70 1.75
CA ALA A 621 -22.31 13.82 1.33
C ALA A 621 -22.72 12.84 2.44
N ALA A 622 -21.75 12.29 3.16
CA ALA A 622 -21.98 11.35 4.26
C ALA A 622 -22.76 11.97 5.44
N SER A 623 -22.79 13.30 5.56
CA SER A 623 -23.58 13.99 6.58
C SER A 623 -25.10 14.01 6.30
N CYS A 624 -25.52 13.67 5.08
CA CYS A 624 -26.94 13.72 4.67
C CYS A 624 -27.33 12.53 3.76
N PRO A 625 -27.20 11.28 4.25
CA PRO A 625 -27.41 10.11 3.42
C PRO A 625 -28.90 9.87 3.12
N GLY A 626 -29.18 9.29 1.94
CA GLY A 626 -30.51 8.78 1.59
C GLY A 626 -31.55 9.84 1.19
N VAL A 627 -31.13 11.06 0.89
CA VAL A 627 -32.03 12.14 0.46
C VAL A 627 -32.58 11.84 -0.93
N SER A 628 -33.91 11.96 -1.09
CA SER A 628 -34.56 11.92 -2.40
C SER A 628 -34.20 13.18 -3.20
N HIS A 629 -33.88 13.01 -4.47
CA HIS A 629 -33.47 14.10 -5.36
C HIS A 629 -33.96 13.88 -6.81
N PRO A 630 -34.16 14.94 -7.59
CA PRO A 630 -34.58 14.86 -8.98
C PRO A 630 -33.42 14.69 -9.97
N VAL A 631 -32.19 14.62 -9.49
CA VAL A 631 -30.96 14.64 -10.31
C VAL A 631 -30.74 13.26 -10.92
N THR A 632 -30.50 13.23 -12.23
CA THR A 632 -30.20 12.00 -12.99
C THR A 632 -28.94 12.19 -13.83
N LEU A 633 -28.29 11.09 -14.18
CA LEU A 633 -27.19 11.03 -15.15
C LEU A 633 -27.52 9.95 -16.19
N PRO A 634 -28.28 10.30 -17.24
CA PRO A 634 -28.73 9.33 -18.24
C PRO A 634 -27.57 8.75 -19.06
N TRP A 635 -27.69 7.47 -19.40
CA TRP A 635 -26.86 6.79 -20.36
C TRP A 635 -27.47 6.86 -21.76
N ARG A 636 -26.77 7.44 -22.73
CA ARG A 636 -27.24 7.62 -24.11
C ARG A 636 -26.06 7.67 -25.09
N ASP A 637 -26.23 7.06 -26.25
CA ASP A 637 -25.28 7.18 -27.38
C ASP A 637 -23.79 6.94 -26.95
N ASP A 638 -23.56 5.90 -26.16
CA ASP A 638 -22.26 5.48 -25.64
C ASP A 638 -21.57 6.50 -24.70
N ALA A 639 -22.32 7.45 -24.17
CA ALA A 639 -21.84 8.41 -23.17
C ALA A 639 -22.88 8.71 -22.08
N LEU A 640 -22.40 9.13 -20.92
CA LEU A 640 -23.21 9.65 -19.83
C LEU A 640 -23.55 11.12 -20.08
N ASP A 641 -24.84 11.48 -20.00
CA ASP A 641 -25.35 12.83 -20.32
C ASP A 641 -25.11 13.82 -19.18
N LEU A 642 -23.90 14.38 -19.14
CA LEU A 642 -23.52 15.41 -18.16
C LEU A 642 -24.28 16.73 -18.34
N ALA A 643 -24.80 17.04 -19.53
CA ALA A 643 -25.60 18.24 -19.71
C ALA A 643 -26.92 18.17 -18.94
N THR A 644 -27.60 17.02 -19.00
CA THR A 644 -28.79 16.78 -18.18
C THR A 644 -28.48 16.80 -16.71
N PHE A 645 -27.40 16.14 -16.28
CA PHE A 645 -26.95 16.14 -14.88
C PHE A 645 -26.74 17.57 -14.36
N TRP A 646 -25.87 18.36 -14.99
CA TRP A 646 -25.50 19.69 -14.51
C TRP A 646 -26.72 20.63 -14.45
N ARG A 647 -27.58 20.60 -15.46
CA ARG A 647 -28.78 21.44 -15.49
C ARG A 647 -29.71 21.12 -14.32
N GLN A 648 -30.02 19.86 -14.08
CA GLN A 648 -30.87 19.43 -12.97
C GLN A 648 -30.20 19.73 -11.60
N TRP A 649 -28.93 19.43 -11.47
CA TRP A 649 -28.21 19.59 -10.20
C TRP A 649 -28.03 21.05 -9.81
N LEU A 650 -27.71 21.95 -10.76
CA LEU A 650 -27.57 23.37 -10.51
C LEU A 650 -28.92 24.03 -10.15
N SER A 651 -29.97 23.67 -10.88
CA SER A 651 -31.32 24.23 -10.67
C SER A 651 -32.00 23.75 -9.41
N TRP A 652 -31.63 22.58 -8.89
CA TRP A 652 -32.28 22.02 -7.71
C TRP A 652 -31.92 22.80 -6.45
N GLN A 653 -32.98 23.30 -5.75
CA GLN A 653 -32.82 24.07 -4.51
C GLN A 653 -32.64 23.09 -3.35
N ALA A 654 -31.40 22.95 -2.85
CA ALA A 654 -31.03 22.04 -1.79
C ALA A 654 -29.78 22.52 -1.06
N THR A 655 -29.54 21.99 0.13
CA THR A 655 -28.31 22.26 0.89
C THR A 655 -27.09 21.69 0.21
N PRO A 656 -25.89 22.21 0.48
CA PRO A 656 -24.64 21.64 -0.06
C PRO A 656 -24.49 20.13 0.22
N ALA A 657 -24.84 19.67 1.42
CA ALA A 657 -24.78 18.25 1.79
C ALA A 657 -25.75 17.38 0.97
N GLN A 658 -26.98 17.86 0.77
CA GLN A 658 -27.95 17.18 -0.09
C GLN A 658 -27.48 17.10 -1.55
N LYS A 659 -26.93 18.19 -2.07
CA LYS A 659 -26.36 18.23 -3.42
C LYS A 659 -25.14 17.30 -3.59
N ALA A 660 -24.29 17.20 -2.56
CA ALA A 660 -23.16 16.29 -2.54
C ALA A 660 -23.62 14.82 -2.56
N TRP A 661 -24.65 14.49 -1.76
CA TRP A 661 -25.26 13.17 -1.81
C TRP A 661 -25.87 12.86 -3.18
N ALA A 662 -26.67 13.78 -3.71
CA ALA A 662 -27.34 13.60 -5.01
C ALA A 662 -26.34 13.37 -6.16
N PHE A 663 -25.18 14.03 -6.10
CA PHE A 663 -24.10 13.79 -7.07
C PHE A 663 -23.60 12.34 -6.99
N HIS A 664 -23.23 11.85 -5.81
CA HIS A 664 -22.74 10.48 -5.64
C HIS A 664 -23.78 9.45 -6.09
N ASP A 665 -25.04 9.65 -5.72
CA ASP A 665 -26.12 8.75 -6.07
C ASP A 665 -26.43 8.75 -7.57
N ALA A 666 -26.55 9.93 -8.18
CA ALA A 666 -26.79 10.05 -9.62
C ALA A 666 -25.65 9.50 -10.45
N LEU A 667 -24.39 9.75 -10.04
CA LEU A 667 -23.21 9.17 -10.69
C LEU A 667 -23.22 7.65 -10.62
N ALA A 668 -23.47 7.07 -9.46
CA ALA A 668 -23.56 5.62 -9.28
C ALA A 668 -24.70 5.02 -10.11
N CYS A 669 -25.87 5.66 -10.13
CA CYS A 669 -27.03 5.23 -10.92
C CYS A 669 -26.73 5.23 -12.42
N GLY A 670 -26.13 6.30 -12.92
CA GLY A 670 -25.76 6.43 -14.35
C GLY A 670 -24.71 5.41 -14.77
N LEU A 671 -23.64 5.26 -13.98
CA LEU A 671 -22.59 4.27 -14.22
C LEU A 671 -23.16 2.83 -14.18
N ALA A 672 -24.06 2.55 -13.24
CA ALA A 672 -24.70 1.25 -13.14
C ALA A 672 -25.62 0.96 -14.33
N ALA A 673 -26.38 1.95 -14.80
CA ALA A 673 -27.22 1.81 -15.98
C ALA A 673 -26.38 1.50 -17.23
N MET A 674 -25.29 2.22 -17.43
CA MET A 674 -24.33 1.97 -18.50
C MET A 674 -23.74 0.55 -18.43
N ALA A 675 -23.20 0.18 -17.26
CA ALA A 675 -22.59 -1.14 -17.08
C ALA A 675 -23.59 -2.29 -17.27
N ARG A 676 -24.81 -2.13 -16.77
CA ARG A 676 -25.91 -3.10 -16.94
C ARG A 676 -26.29 -3.31 -18.40
N ASP A 677 -26.43 -2.22 -19.15
CA ASP A 677 -26.75 -2.28 -20.58
C ASP A 677 -25.65 -3.00 -21.36
N CYS A 678 -24.39 -2.60 -21.14
CA CYS A 678 -23.23 -3.23 -21.76
C CYS A 678 -23.11 -4.72 -21.42
N ALA A 679 -23.39 -5.11 -20.17
CA ALA A 679 -23.34 -6.49 -19.70
C ALA A 679 -24.47 -7.33 -20.30
N THR A 680 -25.71 -6.83 -20.30
CA THR A 680 -26.89 -7.53 -20.78
C THR A 680 -26.78 -7.88 -22.26
N VAL A 681 -26.33 -6.93 -23.08
CA VAL A 681 -26.13 -7.14 -24.53
C VAL A 681 -25.11 -8.26 -24.80
N ARG A 682 -24.14 -8.45 -23.91
CA ARG A 682 -23.05 -9.43 -24.06
C ARG A 682 -23.24 -10.71 -23.27
N GLY A 683 -24.30 -10.81 -22.46
CA GLY A 683 -24.52 -11.97 -21.61
C GLY A 683 -23.48 -12.14 -20.50
N ILE A 684 -22.94 -11.03 -20.00
CA ILE A 684 -21.92 -10.99 -18.94
C ILE A 684 -22.62 -10.72 -17.60
N ASP A 685 -22.27 -11.48 -16.55
CA ASP A 685 -22.86 -11.36 -15.21
C ASP A 685 -21.87 -10.87 -14.14
N THR A 686 -20.61 -10.75 -14.49
CA THR A 686 -19.55 -10.36 -13.57
C THR A 686 -18.97 -8.99 -13.94
N MET A 687 -18.84 -8.13 -12.95
CA MET A 687 -18.31 -6.77 -13.12
C MET A 687 -17.14 -6.52 -12.18
N VAL A 688 -16.14 -5.83 -12.69
CA VAL A 688 -15.01 -5.30 -11.93
C VAL A 688 -15.21 -3.81 -11.71
N CYS A 689 -14.99 -3.35 -10.49
CA CYS A 689 -14.97 -1.93 -10.14
C CYS A 689 -13.58 -1.59 -9.59
N SER A 690 -12.79 -0.81 -10.33
CA SER A 690 -11.42 -0.45 -9.99
C SER A 690 -11.07 0.98 -10.42
N GLY A 691 -9.86 1.44 -10.05
CA GLY A 691 -9.43 2.82 -10.22
C GLY A 691 -9.48 3.62 -8.92
N GLY A 692 -8.67 4.67 -8.82
CA GLY A 692 -8.47 5.43 -7.57
C GLY A 692 -9.73 6.11 -7.03
N VAL A 693 -10.69 6.44 -7.86
CA VAL A 693 -11.98 7.04 -7.45
C VAL A 693 -12.80 6.05 -6.60
N LEU A 694 -12.60 4.74 -6.76
CA LEU A 694 -13.33 3.72 -6.00
C LEU A 694 -12.84 3.54 -4.55
N HIS A 695 -11.83 4.28 -4.13
CA HIS A 695 -11.59 4.51 -2.70
C HIS A 695 -12.70 5.34 -2.04
N ASN A 696 -13.57 6.00 -2.80
CA ASN A 696 -14.79 6.65 -2.30
C ASN A 696 -15.81 5.56 -1.89
N ARG A 697 -16.03 5.42 -0.57
CA ARG A 697 -16.92 4.39 -0.01
C ARG A 697 -18.38 4.61 -0.36
N LEU A 698 -18.80 5.88 -0.43
CA LEU A 698 -20.18 6.21 -0.74
C LEU A 698 -20.51 5.80 -2.18
N LEU A 699 -19.63 6.12 -3.12
CA LEU A 699 -19.79 5.72 -4.52
C LEU A 699 -19.80 4.19 -4.64
N ALA A 700 -18.84 3.50 -4.02
CA ALA A 700 -18.76 2.04 -4.02
C ALA A 700 -20.04 1.39 -3.43
N ALA A 701 -20.54 1.92 -2.32
CA ALA A 701 -21.79 1.43 -1.70
C ALA A 701 -23.00 1.65 -2.60
N ARG A 702 -23.10 2.80 -3.29
CA ARG A 702 -24.23 3.07 -4.20
C ARG A 702 -24.14 2.22 -5.48
N LEU A 703 -22.95 1.98 -6.01
CA LEU A 703 -22.74 1.03 -7.12
C LEU A 703 -23.17 -0.38 -6.72
N THR A 704 -22.78 -0.84 -5.54
CA THR A 704 -23.21 -2.14 -5.00
C THR A 704 -24.73 -2.23 -4.89
N PHE A 705 -25.39 -1.15 -4.46
CA PHE A 705 -26.86 -1.09 -4.37
C PHE A 705 -27.52 -1.21 -5.75
N TYR A 706 -27.04 -0.44 -6.75
CA TYR A 706 -27.64 -0.43 -8.09
C TYR A 706 -27.32 -1.66 -8.94
N LEU A 707 -26.24 -2.36 -8.63
CA LEU A 707 -25.77 -3.55 -9.36
C LEU A 707 -25.87 -4.84 -8.53
N ALA A 708 -26.81 -4.88 -7.58
CA ALA A 708 -26.97 -6.01 -6.65
C ALA A 708 -27.30 -7.36 -7.31
N ASP A 709 -27.75 -7.35 -8.54
CA ASP A 709 -28.05 -8.52 -9.37
C ASP A 709 -26.86 -9.06 -10.17
N PHE A 710 -25.69 -8.40 -10.09
CA PHE A 710 -24.44 -8.83 -10.71
C PHE A 710 -23.42 -9.31 -9.66
N THR A 711 -22.47 -10.12 -10.10
CA THR A 711 -21.27 -10.42 -9.30
C THR A 711 -20.31 -9.25 -9.39
N LEU A 712 -20.11 -8.53 -8.28
CA LEU A 712 -19.21 -7.37 -8.24
C LEU A 712 -17.87 -7.72 -7.59
N LEU A 713 -16.79 -7.37 -8.26
CA LEU A 713 -15.44 -7.52 -7.79
C LEU A 713 -14.82 -6.14 -7.54
N PHE A 714 -14.52 -5.86 -6.29
CA PHE A 714 -13.79 -4.65 -5.86
C PHE A 714 -12.39 -5.03 -5.39
N ALA A 715 -11.44 -4.13 -5.56
CA ALA A 715 -10.10 -4.28 -4.98
C ALA A 715 -10.21 -4.30 -3.43
N GLN A 716 -9.56 -5.29 -2.80
CA GLN A 716 -9.61 -5.52 -1.36
C GLN A 716 -8.19 -5.68 -0.77
N GLN A 717 -7.41 -6.62 -1.29
CA GLN A 717 -6.05 -6.93 -0.83
C GLN A 717 -4.99 -6.05 -1.49
N LEU A 718 -5.32 -5.49 -2.65
CA LEU A 718 -4.51 -4.53 -3.39
C LEU A 718 -5.22 -3.18 -3.44
N PRO A 719 -4.49 -2.06 -3.57
CA PRO A 719 -5.12 -0.77 -3.76
C PRO A 719 -5.96 -0.73 -5.04
N ALA A 720 -7.14 -0.12 -4.99
CA ALA A 720 -7.94 0.15 -6.19
C ALA A 720 -7.25 1.17 -7.13
N GLY A 721 -6.39 2.04 -6.58
CA GLY A 721 -5.61 3.04 -7.31
C GLY A 721 -4.33 2.47 -7.94
N ASP A 722 -3.42 3.38 -8.31
CA ASP A 722 -2.22 3.08 -9.12
C ASP A 722 -1.22 2.14 -8.44
N GLY A 723 -1.29 1.96 -7.14
CA GLY A 723 -0.42 1.02 -6.42
C GLY A 723 -0.51 -0.45 -6.85
N ALA A 724 -1.54 -0.82 -7.60
CA ALA A 724 -1.72 -2.18 -8.14
C ALA A 724 -1.41 -2.30 -9.65
N ILE A 725 -1.15 -1.19 -10.33
CA ILE A 725 -0.95 -1.16 -11.80
C ILE A 725 0.15 -2.13 -12.24
N ALA A 726 1.30 -2.14 -11.55
CA ALA A 726 2.41 -3.01 -11.91
C ALA A 726 2.03 -4.51 -11.87
N TYR A 727 1.21 -4.92 -10.91
CA TYR A 727 0.72 -6.29 -10.86
C TYR A 727 -0.24 -6.60 -12.01
N GLY A 728 -1.17 -5.69 -12.32
CA GLY A 728 -2.07 -5.82 -13.47
C GLY A 728 -1.31 -5.89 -14.79
N GLN A 729 -0.30 -5.05 -14.98
CA GLN A 729 0.60 -5.08 -16.13
C GLN A 729 1.29 -6.45 -16.26
N ALA A 730 1.82 -6.98 -15.16
CA ALA A 730 2.50 -8.27 -15.13
C ALA A 730 1.57 -9.41 -15.54
N VAL A 731 0.36 -9.43 -15.03
CA VAL A 731 -0.65 -10.46 -15.35
C VAL A 731 -1.07 -10.41 -16.82
N ILE A 732 -1.32 -9.21 -17.37
CA ILE A 732 -1.68 -9.04 -18.79
C ILE A 732 -0.56 -9.52 -19.69
N ALA A 733 0.67 -9.10 -19.42
CA ALA A 733 1.82 -9.48 -20.23
C ALA A 733 2.09 -10.99 -20.15
N ALA A 734 1.91 -11.61 -18.99
CA ALA A 734 2.01 -13.05 -18.82
C ALA A 734 0.95 -13.80 -19.65
N ALA A 735 -0.31 -13.35 -19.59
CA ALA A 735 -1.41 -13.96 -20.34
C ALA A 735 -1.23 -13.83 -21.87
N ARG A 736 -0.77 -12.68 -22.34
CA ARG A 736 -0.46 -12.46 -23.76
C ARG A 736 0.75 -13.30 -24.22
N GLY A 737 1.78 -13.38 -23.38
CA GLY A 737 2.96 -14.19 -23.67
C GLY A 737 2.64 -15.69 -23.80
N GLN A 738 1.79 -16.23 -22.93
CA GLN A 738 1.34 -17.61 -23.02
C GLN A 738 0.58 -17.88 -24.33
N ALA A 739 -0.28 -16.95 -24.76
CA ALA A 739 -1.00 -17.06 -26.03
C ALA A 739 -0.08 -17.02 -27.25
N GLN A 740 1.08 -16.36 -27.15
CA GLN A 740 2.12 -16.29 -28.18
C GLN A 740 3.10 -17.45 -28.13
N GLY A 741 2.95 -18.39 -27.19
CA GLY A 741 3.83 -19.55 -27.02
C GLY A 741 5.21 -19.20 -26.44
N ILE A 742 5.34 -18.06 -25.75
CA ILE A 742 6.56 -17.69 -25.02
C ILE A 742 6.67 -18.60 -23.81
N GLN A 743 7.67 -19.52 -23.85
CA GLN A 743 7.95 -20.47 -22.78
C GLN A 743 9.03 -19.92 -21.82
N PRO A 744 9.08 -20.43 -20.57
CA PRO A 744 10.04 -20.02 -19.54
C PRO A 744 11.51 -20.19 -19.94
#